data_df490632c4d08df1e05a5134c08a61c2
#
_entry.id   df490632c4d08df1e05a5134c08a61c2
#
_cell.length_a   1.000
_cell.length_b   1.000
_cell.length_c   1.000
_cell.angle_alpha   90.00
_cell.angle_beta   90.00
_cell.angle_gamma   90.00
#
_symmetry.space_group_name_H-M   'P 1'
#
loop_
_entity.id
_entity.type
_entity.pdbx_description
1 polymer ?
#
loop_
_entity_poly.entity_id
_entity_poly.type
_entity_poly.pdbx_seq_one_letter_code
_entity_poly.pdbx_strand_id
1 'polypeptide(L)'
;MSTHKHIDRICCAALLLALLLTALFVNGESLGLQKASTAMAYETALFDTSKVHTINIIMDDWDEFTANCKSEEYYACTVVIDGETFKNVAIRGKGNTSLSQVTNDRYSYKIEFDHYTDALTYHGLDKLCLNNIIQDNTYMKDYLCYQMMQQVGVAAPLCSYAYLTVNGEDWGLYLAVEAVEESFLQRNYGSDYGELYKPDSTEMGGGRGNGEDFTMPDTAENAAENTAESTAADTTAGFPNGQMPDGFSGGAPDMGGGNFAGGSGSADVLLQYIDDDPDSYSNIFDNAKTSCSEADKARLIAALKTLSGEDASSAVDAGMVIRYFVAHNFVLNFDSYTGSMIHNYYLYEKDGQLQMIPWDYNLAFGGFQSSGGATALVNYPIDTPVSGGSIDERPMLAWIFADEEYTALYHQYFAEFIAEYFDSGYFSDMMDSVKAMIAPYVQQDPTKFCTYEEFETGIDTLKAFCLLRAESISAQLSGAIGSTSDTQDEATLIDAGSLQISDMGSMGGGMGKNIGNSIGDDIGDPIGNGTDSDAPQPNNGQDTQTDASDRPSPPDGSDQQGQRPGGRPDGTPPNTSGDSSDRTPPDFSGEMPDGAPPDFSGDTTDGTTGDQIQGQTPSLLLMGGSAAVLLAGLAFALLYKRRK
;
A
#
# COMPACT_ATOMS: atom_id res chain seq x y z
N MET A 1 42.34 -9.99 42.55
CA MET A 1 41.81 -11.35 42.31
C MET A 1 41.09 -11.81 43.59
N SER A 2 39.86 -12.30 43.47
CA SER A 2 39.08 -12.73 44.64
C SER A 2 39.77 -13.91 45.34
N THR A 3 39.94 -13.81 46.65
CA THR A 3 40.60 -14.83 47.48
C THR A 3 39.59 -15.79 48.16
N HIS A 4 38.33 -15.76 47.70
CA HIS A 4 37.28 -16.60 48.29
C HIS A 4 37.56 -18.08 48.05
N LYS A 5 37.55 -18.93 49.12
CA LYS A 5 37.94 -20.35 49.08
C LYS A 5 37.05 -21.22 48.15
N HIS A 6 35.89 -20.72 47.74
CA HIS A 6 34.94 -21.40 46.84
C HIS A 6 34.78 -20.72 45.50
N ILE A 7 35.71 -19.81 45.09
CA ILE A 7 35.58 -19.02 43.86
C ILE A 7 35.38 -19.90 42.61
N ASP A 8 36.11 -21.01 42.51
CA ASP A 8 36.02 -21.91 41.37
C ASP A 8 34.63 -22.58 41.27
N ARG A 9 34.01 -22.94 42.42
CA ARG A 9 32.65 -23.47 42.44
C ARG A 9 31.61 -22.43 42.10
N ILE A 10 31.80 -21.18 42.51
CA ILE A 10 30.93 -20.04 42.18
C ILE A 10 31.01 -19.76 40.68
N CYS A 11 32.21 -19.75 40.11
CA CYS A 11 32.40 -19.56 38.66
C CYS A 11 31.76 -20.69 37.84
N CYS A 12 31.94 -21.95 38.26
CA CYS A 12 31.29 -23.08 37.59
C CYS A 12 29.77 -23.03 37.69
N ALA A 13 29.20 -22.65 38.84
CA ALA A 13 27.76 -22.50 39.00
C ALA A 13 27.20 -21.35 38.15
N ALA A 14 27.92 -20.23 38.05
CA ALA A 14 27.54 -19.11 37.22
C ALA A 14 27.57 -19.45 35.72
N LEU A 15 28.58 -20.19 35.26
CA LEU A 15 28.67 -20.68 33.88
C LEU A 15 27.55 -21.68 33.56
N LEU A 16 27.24 -22.60 34.47
CA LEU A 16 26.12 -23.54 34.30
C LEU A 16 24.77 -22.81 34.23
N LEU A 17 24.57 -21.79 35.07
CA LEU A 17 23.36 -20.99 35.05
C LEU A 17 23.25 -20.20 33.75
N ALA A 18 24.34 -19.60 33.27
CA ALA A 18 24.37 -18.89 31.98
C ALA A 18 24.02 -19.84 30.82
N LEU A 19 24.59 -21.04 30.81
CA LEU A 19 24.28 -22.08 29.81
C LEU A 19 22.78 -22.49 29.83
N LEU A 20 22.23 -22.69 31.03
CA LEU A 20 20.82 -23.03 31.18
C LEU A 20 19.91 -21.90 30.71
N LEU A 21 20.23 -20.66 31.04
CA LEU A 21 19.47 -19.49 30.56
C LEU A 21 19.58 -19.36 29.05
N THR A 22 20.79 -19.51 28.48
CA THR A 22 20.96 -19.47 27.02
C THR A 22 20.15 -20.58 26.34
N ALA A 23 20.19 -21.82 26.85
CA ALA A 23 19.40 -22.92 26.31
C ALA A 23 17.88 -22.67 26.43
N LEU A 24 17.44 -22.05 27.52
CA LEU A 24 16.03 -21.68 27.74
C LEU A 24 15.59 -20.58 26.77
N PHE A 25 16.41 -19.56 26.51
CA PHE A 25 16.08 -18.50 25.57
C PHE A 25 16.14 -18.98 24.12
N VAL A 26 17.11 -19.81 23.74
CA VAL A 26 17.22 -20.33 22.36
C VAL A 26 16.04 -21.28 22.02
N ASN A 27 15.50 -21.99 22.99
CA ASN A 27 14.35 -22.88 22.80
C ASN A 27 13.06 -22.26 23.37
N GLY A 28 13.03 -20.95 23.58
CA GLY A 28 11.94 -20.25 24.23
C GLY A 28 10.60 -20.45 23.51
N GLU A 29 10.59 -20.37 22.21
CA GLU A 29 9.38 -20.54 21.38
C GLU A 29 8.80 -21.95 21.51
N SER A 30 9.65 -22.99 21.50
CA SER A 30 9.20 -24.37 21.68
C SER A 30 8.73 -24.67 23.12
N LEU A 31 9.03 -23.78 24.07
CA LEU A 31 8.60 -23.82 25.47
C LEU A 31 7.40 -22.88 25.76
N GLY A 32 6.80 -22.29 24.71
CA GLY A 32 5.68 -21.37 24.84
C GLY A 32 6.05 -19.97 25.36
N LEU A 33 7.35 -19.64 25.37
CA LEU A 33 7.79 -18.27 25.66
C LEU A 33 7.65 -17.46 24.38
N GLN A 34 6.58 -16.70 24.26
CA GLN A 34 6.46 -15.71 23.18
C GLN A 34 7.53 -14.62 23.36
N LYS A 35 8.16 -14.18 22.26
CA LYS A 35 8.89 -12.91 22.27
C LYS A 35 7.94 -11.86 22.85
N ALA A 36 8.35 -11.20 23.92
CA ALA A 36 7.63 -10.02 24.38
C ALA A 36 7.72 -8.97 23.25
N SER A 37 6.73 -8.93 22.39
CA SER A 37 6.46 -7.75 21.59
C SER A 37 6.17 -6.65 22.60
N THR A 38 7.07 -5.70 22.73
CA THR A 38 6.79 -4.49 23.49
C THR A 38 5.86 -3.70 22.59
N ALA A 39 4.54 -3.86 22.79
CA ALA A 39 3.57 -3.06 22.07
C ALA A 39 3.99 -1.58 22.18
N MET A 40 4.18 -0.94 21.05
CA MET A 40 4.56 0.47 21.00
C MET A 40 3.34 1.29 21.41
N ALA A 41 3.53 2.31 22.25
CA ALA A 41 2.40 3.06 22.79
C ALA A 41 1.60 3.81 21.71
N TYR A 42 2.22 4.14 20.56
CA TYR A 42 1.52 4.78 19.44
C TYR A 42 0.49 3.85 18.76
N GLU A 43 0.64 2.52 18.85
CA GLU A 43 -0.29 1.55 18.25
C GLU A 43 -1.73 1.77 18.75
N THR A 44 -1.89 2.04 20.04
CA THR A 44 -3.18 2.29 20.66
C THR A 44 -3.50 3.78 20.80
N ALA A 45 -2.51 4.67 20.71
CA ALA A 45 -2.72 6.11 20.84
C ALA A 45 -3.29 6.73 19.56
N LEU A 46 -2.65 6.50 18.39
CA LEU A 46 -3.06 7.07 17.11
C LEU A 46 -3.74 6.05 16.18
N PHE A 47 -3.41 4.76 16.30
CA PHE A 47 -3.95 3.73 15.41
C PHE A 47 -5.10 2.93 16.04
N ASP A 48 -5.84 3.55 16.99
CA ASP A 48 -7.14 3.08 17.45
C ASP A 48 -8.19 3.30 16.35
N THR A 49 -8.57 2.23 15.66
CA THR A 49 -9.49 2.27 14.52
C THR A 49 -10.97 2.42 14.92
N SER A 50 -11.28 2.51 16.21
CA SER A 50 -12.65 2.65 16.71
C SER A 50 -13.20 4.09 16.63
N LYS A 51 -12.34 5.06 16.29
CA LYS A 51 -12.68 6.49 16.22
C LYS A 51 -11.95 7.20 15.09
N VAL A 52 -12.41 8.38 14.72
CA VAL A 52 -11.64 9.33 13.91
C VAL A 52 -10.82 10.20 14.86
N HIS A 53 -9.50 10.19 14.68
CA HIS A 53 -8.55 11.02 15.43
C HIS A 53 -8.61 12.49 15.00
N THR A 54 -8.02 13.36 15.77
CA THR A 54 -7.89 14.79 15.42
C THR A 54 -6.43 15.17 15.30
N ILE A 55 -6.06 15.83 14.19
CA ILE A 55 -4.71 16.36 14.00
C ILE A 55 -4.82 17.83 13.60
N ASN A 56 -4.21 18.74 14.39
CA ASN A 56 -4.12 20.15 14.04
C ASN A 56 -2.67 20.51 13.71
N ILE A 57 -2.43 20.96 12.47
CA ILE A 57 -1.15 21.48 12.02
C ILE A 57 -1.15 22.99 12.27
N ILE A 58 -0.17 23.48 13.04
CA ILE A 58 -0.01 24.90 13.38
C ILE A 58 1.28 25.40 12.74
N MET A 59 1.14 26.30 11.77
CA MET A 59 2.23 26.84 10.98
C MET A 59 1.87 28.26 10.49
N ASP A 60 2.75 29.23 10.71
CA ASP A 60 2.50 30.62 10.29
C ASP A 60 2.61 30.76 8.76
N ASP A 61 3.49 30.00 8.13
CA ASP A 61 3.83 30.07 6.69
C ASP A 61 3.09 29.01 5.86
N TRP A 62 1.85 28.66 6.22
CA TRP A 62 1.08 27.59 5.56
C TRP A 62 0.88 27.81 4.06
N ASP A 63 0.61 29.05 3.64
CA ASP A 63 0.41 29.41 2.23
C ASP A 63 1.73 29.24 1.42
N GLU A 64 2.87 29.60 2.02
CA GLU A 64 4.19 29.39 1.41
C GLU A 64 4.51 27.89 1.33
N PHE A 65 4.26 27.13 2.40
CA PHE A 65 4.42 25.68 2.42
C PHE A 65 3.60 25.00 1.32
N THR A 66 2.30 25.31 1.20
CA THR A 66 1.43 24.69 0.19
C THR A 66 1.85 25.05 -1.23
N ALA A 67 2.28 26.29 -1.47
CA ALA A 67 2.81 26.72 -2.76
C ALA A 67 4.10 25.96 -3.17
N ASN A 68 4.90 25.53 -2.19
CA ASN A 68 6.15 24.80 -2.40
C ASN A 68 6.04 23.29 -2.09
N CYS A 69 4.85 22.78 -1.80
CA CYS A 69 4.65 21.40 -1.35
C CYS A 69 5.17 20.35 -2.34
N LYS A 70 5.19 20.71 -3.64
CA LYS A 70 5.70 19.84 -4.71
C LYS A 70 7.23 19.69 -4.73
N SER A 71 7.99 20.56 -4.05
CA SER A 71 9.45 20.42 -3.91
C SER A 71 9.85 19.42 -2.82
N GLU A 72 8.88 18.93 -2.03
CA GLU A 72 9.09 18.02 -0.91
C GLU A 72 10.10 18.49 0.13
N GLU A 73 10.32 19.80 0.24
CA GLU A 73 11.18 20.40 1.27
C GLU A 73 10.49 20.36 2.63
N TYR A 74 11.29 20.15 3.67
CA TYR A 74 10.80 20.15 5.05
C TYR A 74 10.62 21.55 5.62
N TYR A 75 9.45 21.78 6.22
CA TYR A 75 9.11 22.98 6.97
C TYR A 75 8.88 22.64 8.43
N ALA A 76 9.23 23.55 9.34
CA ALA A 76 8.98 23.37 10.76
C ALA A 76 7.54 23.73 11.12
N CYS A 77 6.86 22.87 11.89
CA CYS A 77 5.52 23.11 12.37
C CYS A 77 5.32 22.66 13.84
N THR A 78 4.17 22.94 14.37
CA THR A 78 3.64 22.31 15.59
C THR A 78 2.47 21.42 15.18
N VAL A 79 2.46 20.18 15.66
CA VAL A 79 1.39 19.22 15.44
C VAL A 79 0.70 18.94 16.77
N VAL A 80 -0.64 18.98 16.79
CA VAL A 80 -1.45 18.59 17.95
C VAL A 80 -2.26 17.36 17.56
N ILE A 81 -1.98 16.22 18.17
CA ILE A 81 -2.65 14.95 17.92
C ILE A 81 -3.50 14.59 19.13
N ASP A 82 -4.82 14.49 18.97
CA ASP A 82 -5.79 14.23 20.04
C ASP A 82 -5.59 15.11 21.31
N GLY A 83 -5.17 16.37 21.09
CA GLY A 83 -4.91 17.35 22.14
C GLY A 83 -3.50 17.33 22.71
N GLU A 84 -2.63 16.39 22.34
CA GLU A 84 -1.22 16.37 22.72
C GLU A 84 -0.38 17.16 21.71
N THR A 85 0.51 18.04 22.21
CA THR A 85 1.24 19.01 21.38
C THR A 85 2.70 18.62 21.18
N PHE A 86 3.12 18.53 19.93
CA PHE A 86 4.49 18.29 19.48
C PHE A 86 5.00 19.51 18.72
N LYS A 87 6.05 20.13 19.23
CA LYS A 87 6.64 21.35 18.65
C LYS A 87 7.92 21.05 17.92
N ASN A 88 8.22 21.89 16.93
CA ASN A 88 9.44 21.77 16.12
C ASN A 88 9.52 20.42 15.39
N VAL A 89 8.38 20.02 14.86
CA VAL A 89 8.21 18.82 14.03
C VAL A 89 8.38 19.22 12.57
N ALA A 90 8.95 18.36 11.74
CA ALA A 90 9.07 18.60 10.32
C ALA A 90 7.84 18.08 9.56
N ILE A 91 7.38 18.86 8.57
CA ILE A 91 6.33 18.47 7.63
C ILE A 91 6.80 18.75 6.20
N ARG A 92 6.48 17.86 5.27
CA ARG A 92 6.67 18.05 3.84
C ARG A 92 5.54 17.45 3.01
N GLY A 93 5.42 17.83 1.76
CA GLY A 93 4.60 17.12 0.79
C GLY A 93 5.06 15.67 0.62
N LYS A 94 4.13 14.79 0.25
CA LYS A 94 4.38 13.37 0.00
C LYS A 94 3.61 12.94 -1.23
N GLY A 95 4.22 12.11 -2.04
CA GLY A 95 3.66 11.52 -3.25
C GLY A 95 4.62 11.65 -4.43
N ASN A 96 4.30 11.04 -5.54
CA ASN A 96 4.99 11.19 -6.80
C ASN A 96 3.99 11.73 -7.84
N THR A 97 3.42 10.87 -8.67
CA THR A 97 2.39 11.24 -9.65
C THR A 97 1.17 11.92 -8.98
N SER A 98 0.72 11.40 -7.83
CA SER A 98 -0.39 11.96 -7.06
C SER A 98 -0.13 13.39 -6.59
N LEU A 99 1.12 13.73 -6.22
CA LEU A 99 1.49 15.09 -5.80
C LEU A 99 1.31 16.10 -6.94
N SER A 100 1.65 15.71 -8.18
CA SER A 100 1.49 16.57 -9.37
C SER A 100 0.03 16.77 -9.76
N GLN A 101 -0.86 15.84 -9.41
CA GLN A 101 -2.29 15.86 -9.78
C GLN A 101 -3.16 16.68 -8.82
N VAL A 102 -2.64 17.09 -7.66
CA VAL A 102 -3.38 17.91 -6.70
C VAL A 102 -3.63 19.31 -7.28
N THR A 103 -4.91 19.73 -7.27
CA THR A 103 -5.37 21.01 -7.82
C THR A 103 -6.01 21.94 -6.78
N ASN A 104 -6.19 21.47 -5.54
CA ASN A 104 -6.91 22.18 -4.47
C ASN A 104 -6.13 22.28 -3.15
N ASP A 105 -4.80 22.23 -3.22
CA ASP A 105 -3.87 22.29 -2.07
C ASP A 105 -4.02 21.17 -1.02
N ARG A 106 -4.89 20.18 -1.26
CA ARG A 106 -5.05 19.01 -0.44
C ARG A 106 -3.96 17.98 -0.75
N TYR A 107 -2.75 18.24 -0.30
CA TYR A 107 -1.61 17.34 -0.49
C TYR A 107 -1.63 16.20 0.54
N SER A 108 -0.97 15.09 0.22
CA SER A 108 -0.52 14.13 1.23
C SER A 108 0.72 14.70 1.92
N TYR A 109 0.85 14.44 3.22
CA TYR A 109 1.97 14.97 4.02
C TYR A 109 2.76 13.84 4.66
N LYS A 110 4.07 14.07 4.85
CA LYS A 110 4.92 13.29 5.74
C LYS A 110 5.30 14.18 6.92
N ILE A 111 5.05 13.69 8.13
CA ILE A 111 5.46 14.31 9.39
C ILE A 111 6.63 13.50 9.92
N GLU A 112 7.73 14.16 10.29
CA GLU A 112 8.91 13.58 10.89
C GLU A 112 9.17 14.25 12.24
N PHE A 113 9.01 13.48 13.32
CA PHE A 113 9.05 14.04 14.67
C PHE A 113 10.47 14.38 15.11
N ASP A 114 11.44 13.56 14.76
CA ASP A 114 12.84 13.66 15.18
C ASP A 114 13.73 14.50 14.24
N HIS A 115 13.20 15.05 13.14
CA HIS A 115 13.96 15.78 12.13
C HIS A 115 14.78 16.96 12.68
N TYR A 116 14.19 17.78 13.55
CA TYR A 116 14.84 18.96 14.16
C TYR A 116 15.21 18.73 15.62
N THR A 117 14.73 17.67 16.25
CA THR A 117 14.90 17.41 17.67
C THR A 117 15.15 15.91 17.86
N ASP A 118 16.42 15.54 18.04
CA ASP A 118 16.82 14.16 18.24
C ASP A 118 15.93 13.43 19.26
N ALA A 119 15.53 12.21 18.95
CA ALA A 119 14.71 11.33 19.78
C ALA A 119 13.31 11.84 20.14
N LEU A 120 12.81 12.91 19.50
CA LEU A 120 11.40 13.28 19.62
C LEU A 120 10.56 12.27 18.82
N THR A 121 9.59 11.64 19.46
CA THR A 121 8.68 10.69 18.82
C THR A 121 7.26 10.91 19.33
N TYR A 122 6.26 10.51 18.55
CA TYR A 122 4.90 10.37 19.05
C TYR A 122 4.75 8.97 19.66
N HIS A 123 4.97 8.86 20.98
CA HIS A 123 4.88 7.60 21.73
C HIS A 123 5.69 6.43 21.14
N GLY A 124 6.83 6.72 20.50
CA GLY A 124 7.69 5.77 19.82
C GLY A 124 7.55 5.75 18.30
N LEU A 125 6.59 6.47 17.72
CA LEU A 125 6.49 6.69 16.28
C LEU A 125 7.42 7.83 15.85
N ASP A 126 8.35 7.56 14.95
CA ASP A 126 9.29 8.55 14.40
C ASP A 126 8.69 9.35 13.24
N LYS A 127 7.90 8.70 12.38
CA LYS A 127 7.34 9.29 11.16
C LYS A 127 5.91 8.84 10.90
N LEU A 128 5.09 9.79 10.45
CA LEU A 128 3.68 9.62 10.14
C LEU A 128 3.38 10.11 8.73
N CYS A 129 2.70 9.30 7.95
CA CYS A 129 2.13 9.70 6.66
C CYS A 129 0.66 10.08 6.83
N LEU A 130 0.25 11.20 6.22
CA LEU A 130 -1.13 11.64 6.15
C LEU A 130 -1.54 11.58 4.67
N ASN A 131 -2.22 10.51 4.28
CA ASN A 131 -2.66 10.30 2.90
C ASN A 131 -3.94 11.10 2.65
N ASN A 132 -3.95 11.90 1.59
CA ASN A 132 -5.06 12.79 1.22
C ASN A 132 -6.24 12.08 0.55
N ILE A 133 -6.12 10.77 0.31
CA ILE A 133 -7.17 9.90 -0.27
C ILE A 133 -7.58 10.34 -1.68
N ILE A 134 -6.62 10.87 -2.46
CA ILE A 134 -6.85 11.16 -3.88
C ILE A 134 -7.10 9.86 -4.65
N GLN A 135 -7.94 9.88 -5.68
CA GLN A 135 -8.26 8.74 -6.55
C GLN A 135 -9.05 7.59 -5.86
N ASP A 136 -9.46 7.78 -4.61
CA ASP A 136 -10.27 6.82 -3.86
C ASP A 136 -11.57 7.47 -3.36
N ASN A 137 -12.66 7.30 -4.10
CA ASN A 137 -13.98 7.80 -3.71
C ASN A 137 -14.53 7.07 -2.47
N THR A 138 -14.02 5.88 -2.17
CA THR A 138 -14.49 5.07 -1.05
C THR A 138 -13.90 5.51 0.29
N TYR A 139 -12.78 6.23 0.28
CA TYR A 139 -11.95 6.53 1.45
C TYR A 139 -11.40 5.29 2.17
N MET A 140 -11.57 4.09 1.61
CA MET A 140 -11.32 2.83 2.31
C MET A 140 -10.28 1.91 1.67
N LYS A 141 -9.79 2.18 0.45
CA LYS A 141 -8.94 1.21 -0.26
C LYS A 141 -7.65 0.89 0.51
N ASP A 142 -6.83 1.91 0.84
CA ASP A 142 -5.62 1.73 1.65
C ASP A 142 -5.94 1.10 3.01
N TYR A 143 -6.95 1.64 3.71
CA TYR A 143 -7.37 1.13 5.01
C TYR A 143 -7.72 -0.36 4.95
N LEU A 144 -8.57 -0.75 4.01
CA LEU A 144 -9.04 -2.12 3.85
C LEU A 144 -7.89 -3.07 3.47
N CYS A 145 -7.01 -2.66 2.56
CA CYS A 145 -5.87 -3.47 2.15
C CYS A 145 -4.91 -3.74 3.32
N TYR A 146 -4.57 -2.72 4.12
CA TYR A 146 -3.71 -2.93 5.29
C TYR A 146 -4.39 -3.78 6.36
N GLN A 147 -5.70 -3.65 6.57
CA GLN A 147 -6.46 -4.53 7.47
C GLN A 147 -6.46 -5.98 6.98
N MET A 148 -6.66 -6.24 5.69
CA MET A 148 -6.62 -7.59 5.11
C MET A 148 -5.22 -8.20 5.25
N MET A 149 -4.16 -7.43 4.98
CA MET A 149 -2.77 -7.88 5.16
C MET A 149 -2.49 -8.27 6.62
N GLN A 150 -2.93 -7.45 7.58
CA GLN A 150 -2.78 -7.75 9.01
C GLN A 150 -3.59 -8.98 9.41
N GLN A 151 -4.81 -9.16 8.89
CA GLN A 151 -5.67 -10.31 9.17
C GLN A 151 -5.01 -11.63 8.75
N VAL A 152 -4.32 -11.66 7.63
CA VAL A 152 -3.56 -12.85 7.21
C VAL A 152 -2.19 -12.97 7.86
N GLY A 153 -1.83 -12.06 8.77
CA GLY A 153 -0.59 -12.08 9.54
C GLY A 153 0.64 -11.51 8.83
N VAL A 154 0.44 -10.67 7.81
CA VAL A 154 1.52 -9.96 7.11
C VAL A 154 1.89 -8.69 7.88
N ALA A 155 3.19 -8.40 7.99
CA ALA A 155 3.68 -7.12 8.49
C ALA A 155 3.21 -6.00 7.54
N ALA A 156 2.24 -5.22 7.98
CA ALA A 156 1.66 -4.12 7.22
C ALA A 156 1.62 -2.84 8.06
N PRO A 157 1.62 -1.64 7.43
CA PRO A 157 1.47 -0.39 8.15
C PRO A 157 0.19 -0.35 8.98
N LEU A 158 0.26 0.22 10.16
CA LEU A 158 -0.93 0.62 10.91
C LEU A 158 -1.55 1.84 10.24
N CYS A 159 -2.87 1.94 10.28
CA CYS A 159 -3.57 3.11 9.78
C CYS A 159 -4.85 3.39 10.56
N SER A 160 -5.24 4.66 10.60
CA SER A 160 -6.47 5.14 11.21
C SER A 160 -6.95 6.41 10.51
N TYR A 161 -8.21 6.76 10.65
CA TYR A 161 -8.71 8.03 10.13
C TYR A 161 -8.38 9.19 11.07
N ALA A 162 -7.96 10.30 10.48
CA ALA A 162 -7.70 11.55 11.19
C ALA A 162 -8.37 12.73 10.49
N TYR A 163 -9.12 13.54 11.23
CA TYR A 163 -9.66 14.80 10.75
C TYR A 163 -8.63 15.90 10.99
N LEU A 164 -8.14 16.48 9.88
CA LEU A 164 -7.14 17.52 9.92
C LEU A 164 -7.77 18.89 10.05
N THR A 165 -7.15 19.73 10.87
CA THR A 165 -7.32 21.18 10.87
C THR A 165 -5.95 21.83 10.64
N VAL A 166 -5.95 23.02 10.04
CA VAL A 166 -4.76 23.84 9.84
C VAL A 166 -4.99 25.17 10.51
N ASN A 167 -4.15 25.54 11.47
CA ASN A 167 -4.29 26.75 12.27
C ASN A 167 -5.70 26.88 12.93
N GLY A 168 -6.36 25.72 13.15
CA GLY A 168 -7.70 25.63 13.71
C GLY A 168 -8.85 25.72 12.70
N GLU A 169 -8.58 25.90 11.41
CA GLU A 169 -9.57 25.84 10.33
C GLU A 169 -9.71 24.42 9.79
N ASP A 170 -10.94 24.01 9.47
CA ASP A 170 -11.22 22.67 8.93
C ASP A 170 -10.48 22.43 7.62
N TRP A 171 -9.73 21.32 7.53
CA TRP A 171 -8.98 20.94 6.34
C TRP A 171 -9.54 19.69 5.67
N GLY A 172 -9.88 18.66 6.43
CA GLY A 172 -10.59 17.48 5.91
C GLY A 172 -10.16 16.15 6.51
N LEU A 173 -10.77 15.07 6.03
CA LEU A 173 -10.52 13.71 6.47
C LEU A 173 -9.35 13.08 5.71
N TYR A 174 -8.36 12.61 6.43
CA TYR A 174 -7.15 11.95 5.94
C TYR A 174 -7.03 10.54 6.49
N LEU A 175 -6.25 9.69 5.83
CA LEU A 175 -5.79 8.44 6.41
C LEU A 175 -4.39 8.66 6.99
N ALA A 176 -4.27 8.55 8.31
CA ALA A 176 -3.00 8.49 9.02
C ALA A 176 -2.41 7.09 8.85
N VAL A 177 -1.19 6.99 8.33
CA VAL A 177 -0.51 5.73 8.02
C VAL A 177 0.86 5.73 8.65
N GLU A 178 1.20 4.66 9.35
CA GLU A 178 2.55 4.41 9.86
C GLU A 178 3.56 4.40 8.72
N ALA A 179 4.63 5.19 8.83
CA ALA A 179 5.70 5.11 7.84
C ALA A 179 6.45 3.78 7.97
N VAL A 180 6.71 3.13 6.83
CA VAL A 180 7.50 1.88 6.80
C VAL A 180 8.97 2.26 6.91
N GLU A 181 9.40 2.57 8.14
CA GLU A 181 10.76 2.96 8.53
C GLU A 181 11.09 2.38 9.93
N GLU A 182 11.86 3.06 10.76
CA GLU A 182 12.43 2.47 11.99
C GLU A 182 11.38 1.99 13.00
N SER A 183 10.36 2.81 13.30
CA SER A 183 9.32 2.42 14.25
C SER A 183 8.51 1.20 13.79
N PHE A 184 8.18 1.13 12.49
CA PHE A 184 7.56 -0.04 11.87
C PHE A 184 8.43 -1.30 12.02
N LEU A 185 9.75 -1.18 11.75
CA LEU A 185 10.68 -2.30 11.87
C LEU A 185 10.79 -2.79 13.31
N GLN A 186 10.89 -1.86 14.27
CA GLN A 186 10.93 -2.21 15.70
C GLN A 186 9.65 -2.89 16.17
N ARG A 187 8.49 -2.44 15.70
CA ARG A 187 7.19 -3.03 16.05
C ARG A 187 7.04 -4.46 15.52
N ASN A 188 7.39 -4.69 14.25
CA ASN A 188 7.17 -6.00 13.61
C ASN A 188 8.30 -7.00 13.87
N TYR A 189 9.55 -6.54 13.96
CA TYR A 189 10.73 -7.41 13.97
C TYR A 189 11.58 -7.27 15.24
N GLY A 190 11.24 -6.31 16.11
CA GLY A 190 12.01 -6.02 17.34
C GLY A 190 13.26 -5.18 17.06
N SER A 191 14.08 -4.94 18.11
CA SER A 191 15.28 -4.08 18.00
C SER A 191 16.43 -4.68 17.17
N ASP A 192 16.36 -5.96 16.81
CA ASP A 192 17.33 -6.67 15.96
C ASP A 192 16.72 -6.95 14.59
N TYR A 193 16.09 -5.90 14.00
CA TYR A 193 15.53 -5.97 12.64
C TYR A 193 16.65 -6.06 11.58
N GLY A 194 16.28 -6.49 10.39
CA GLY A 194 17.14 -6.58 9.21
C GLY A 194 17.14 -5.30 8.38
N GLU A 195 17.49 -5.42 7.10
CA GLU A 195 17.58 -4.30 6.17
C GLU A 195 16.25 -4.11 5.43
N LEU A 196 15.90 -2.84 5.20
CA LEU A 196 14.69 -2.42 4.50
C LEU A 196 15.03 -1.62 3.25
N TYR A 197 14.42 -2.00 2.14
CA TYR A 197 14.58 -1.35 0.85
C TYR A 197 13.22 -0.96 0.29
N LYS A 198 13.18 0.10 -0.52
CA LYS A 198 12.02 0.47 -1.34
C LYS A 198 12.44 0.44 -2.82
N PRO A 199 12.45 -0.74 -3.46
CA PRO A 199 12.80 -0.83 -4.87
C PRO A 199 11.92 0.09 -5.71
N ASP A 200 12.54 0.95 -6.53
CA ASP A 200 11.84 1.93 -7.36
C ASP A 200 12.66 2.20 -8.62
N SER A 201 12.03 2.15 -9.79
CA SER A 201 12.71 2.34 -11.07
C SER A 201 12.78 3.80 -11.45
N THR A 202 14.00 4.31 -11.68
CA THR A 202 14.22 5.67 -12.18
C THR A 202 13.76 5.88 -13.63
N GLU A 203 13.61 4.80 -14.41
CA GLU A 203 13.18 4.88 -15.81
C GLU A 203 11.71 5.32 -15.99
N MET A 204 10.92 5.26 -14.92
CA MET A 204 9.51 5.65 -14.91
C MET A 204 9.27 7.03 -14.27
N GLY A 205 10.29 7.86 -14.13
CA GLY A 205 10.18 9.18 -13.51
C GLY A 205 10.21 9.17 -11.98
N GLY A 206 10.57 8.04 -11.37
CA GLY A 206 10.81 7.90 -9.93
C GLY A 206 12.18 8.40 -9.53
N GLY A 207 12.51 9.68 -9.78
CA GLY A 207 13.71 10.30 -9.22
C GLY A 207 13.58 10.41 -7.72
N ARG A 208 14.42 9.72 -6.95
CA ARG A 208 14.80 9.92 -5.52
C ARG A 208 13.71 10.42 -4.55
N GLY A 209 12.43 10.18 -4.82
CA GLY A 209 11.33 10.62 -3.95
C GLY A 209 11.09 12.14 -3.91
N ASN A 210 11.64 12.90 -4.82
CA ASN A 210 11.59 14.37 -4.83
C ASN A 210 10.60 14.94 -5.86
N GLY A 211 9.65 14.18 -6.42
CA GLY A 211 8.56 14.73 -7.23
C GLY A 211 8.92 15.62 -8.45
N GLU A 212 10.20 15.94 -8.66
CA GLU A 212 10.63 16.92 -9.67
C GLU A 212 10.78 16.35 -11.08
N ASP A 213 10.86 15.03 -11.26
CA ASP A 213 11.31 14.44 -12.53
C ASP A 213 10.19 13.81 -13.40
N PHE A 214 8.93 13.83 -12.99
CA PHE A 214 7.85 13.37 -13.83
C PHE A 214 7.27 14.50 -14.69
N THR A 215 7.91 14.74 -15.84
CA THR A 215 7.28 15.50 -16.93
C THR A 215 6.63 14.50 -17.87
N MET A 216 5.30 14.49 -17.95
CA MET A 216 4.60 13.84 -19.07
C MET A 216 5.23 14.39 -20.35
N PRO A 217 5.68 13.57 -21.32
CA PRO A 217 6.14 14.09 -22.58
C PRO A 217 4.98 14.87 -23.22
N ASP A 218 5.21 16.15 -23.47
CA ASP A 218 4.29 17.00 -24.25
C ASP A 218 4.06 16.34 -25.60
N THR A 219 2.89 15.76 -25.81
CA THR A 219 2.52 14.99 -27.00
C THR A 219 2.33 15.86 -28.25
N ALA A 220 2.71 17.14 -28.22
CA ALA A 220 2.41 18.08 -29.31
C ALA A 220 3.59 18.75 -30.03
N GLU A 221 4.82 18.78 -29.52
CA GLU A 221 5.89 19.58 -30.15
C GLU A 221 7.15 18.86 -30.66
N ASN A 222 7.35 17.54 -30.42
CA ASN A 222 8.56 16.83 -30.83
C ASN A 222 8.45 15.96 -32.07
N ALA A 223 7.44 16.17 -32.94
CA ALA A 223 7.31 15.47 -34.23
C ALA A 223 8.06 16.15 -35.40
N ALA A 224 8.79 17.25 -35.20
CA ALA A 224 9.29 18.06 -36.32
C ALA A 224 10.84 18.13 -36.49
N GLU A 225 11.67 17.58 -35.60
CA GLU A 225 13.15 17.80 -35.68
C GLU A 225 14.07 16.58 -35.79
N ASN A 226 13.58 15.38 -36.06
CA ASN A 226 14.49 14.23 -36.30
C ASN A 226 14.25 13.55 -37.66
N THR A 227 14.41 14.31 -38.76
CA THR A 227 14.66 13.77 -40.09
C THR A 227 15.94 14.36 -40.68
N ALA A 228 17.10 13.87 -40.29
CA ALA A 228 18.30 13.90 -41.13
C ALA A 228 19.37 12.93 -40.58
N GLU A 229 19.74 11.98 -41.46
CA GLU A 229 20.95 11.17 -41.46
C GLU A 229 21.05 9.91 -40.56
N SER A 230 20.67 8.76 -41.09
CA SER A 230 21.62 7.65 -41.15
C SER A 230 21.35 6.73 -42.34
N THR A 231 22.38 6.55 -43.07
CA THR A 231 22.53 5.77 -44.32
C THR A 231 22.34 4.27 -44.13
N ALA A 232 21.79 3.67 -45.15
CA ALA A 232 21.51 2.27 -45.38
C ALA A 232 22.60 1.27 -44.99
N ALA A 233 22.19 0.14 -44.40
CA ALA A 233 22.77 -1.15 -44.67
C ALA A 233 21.68 -2.23 -44.65
N ASP A 234 21.50 -2.80 -45.83
CA ASP A 234 20.65 -3.89 -46.25
C ASP A 234 21.03 -5.22 -45.54
N THR A 235 20.04 -5.91 -44.93
CA THR A 235 20.03 -7.38 -44.87
C THR A 235 18.60 -7.92 -44.74
N THR A 236 18.13 -8.41 -45.88
CA THR A 236 16.94 -9.24 -46.03
C THR A 236 17.11 -10.60 -45.34
N ALA A 237 16.20 -10.93 -44.39
CA ALA A 237 15.89 -12.34 -44.09
C ALA A 237 14.37 -12.45 -43.83
N GLY A 238 13.72 -13.14 -44.75
CA GLY A 238 12.28 -13.33 -44.77
C GLY A 238 11.79 -14.34 -43.74
N PHE A 239 10.59 -14.10 -43.22
CA PHE A 239 9.80 -15.07 -42.47
C PHE A 239 8.75 -15.73 -43.40
N PRO A 240 8.48 -17.05 -43.28
CA PRO A 240 7.47 -17.71 -44.07
C PRO A 240 6.07 -17.55 -43.47
N ASN A 241 5.09 -17.39 -44.35
CA ASN A 241 3.65 -17.34 -44.12
C ASN A 241 3.14 -18.45 -43.19
N GLY A 242 2.44 -18.05 -42.12
CA GLY A 242 1.51 -18.91 -41.37
C GLY A 242 0.21 -18.14 -41.15
N GLN A 243 -0.87 -18.62 -41.75
CA GLN A 243 -2.23 -18.10 -41.68
C GLN A 243 -2.77 -18.17 -40.25
N MET A 244 -3.31 -17.07 -39.76
CA MET A 244 -4.20 -17.04 -38.58
C MET A 244 -5.62 -17.39 -39.01
N PRO A 245 -6.41 -18.08 -38.14
CA PRO A 245 -7.83 -18.31 -38.38
C PRO A 245 -8.66 -17.03 -38.18
N ASP A 246 -9.59 -16.79 -39.08
CA ASP A 246 -10.58 -15.72 -39.05
C ASP A 246 -11.56 -15.89 -37.87
N GLY A 247 -11.73 -14.85 -37.06
CA GLY A 247 -12.87 -14.76 -36.17
C GLY A 247 -12.70 -13.92 -34.91
N PHE A 248 -12.12 -12.72 -34.97
CA PHE A 248 -12.30 -11.73 -33.90
C PHE A 248 -12.42 -10.33 -34.51
N SER A 249 -13.66 -9.91 -34.71
CA SER A 249 -13.99 -8.56 -35.13
C SER A 249 -14.74 -7.87 -34.00
N GLY A 250 -14.00 -7.17 -33.14
CA GLY A 250 -14.53 -6.24 -32.17
C GLY A 250 -13.55 -5.07 -32.10
N GLY A 251 -13.87 -3.96 -32.77
CA GLY A 251 -13.00 -2.81 -32.91
C GLY A 251 -12.77 -2.10 -31.57
N ALA A 252 -11.52 -2.06 -31.17
CA ALA A 252 -11.03 -1.11 -30.17
C ALA A 252 -10.87 0.28 -30.83
N PRO A 253 -11.17 1.40 -30.13
CA PRO A 253 -10.86 2.73 -30.66
C PRO A 253 -9.35 2.94 -30.66
N ASP A 254 -8.84 3.33 -31.82
CA ASP A 254 -7.47 3.73 -32.09
C ASP A 254 -7.11 4.98 -31.25
N MET A 255 -6.50 4.74 -30.09
CA MET A 255 -5.80 5.77 -29.32
C MET A 255 -4.35 5.77 -29.79
N GLY A 256 -3.98 6.84 -30.48
CA GLY A 256 -2.72 7.08 -31.20
C GLY A 256 -1.50 6.40 -30.58
N GLY A 257 -0.81 5.61 -31.42
CA GLY A 257 0.30 4.74 -31.06
C GLY A 257 1.49 5.48 -30.41
N GLY A 258 1.50 5.53 -29.09
CA GLY A 258 2.70 5.57 -28.30
C GLY A 258 3.05 4.11 -27.97
N ASN A 259 4.24 3.73 -28.32
CA ASN A 259 4.78 2.38 -28.17
C ASN A 259 4.98 2.09 -26.66
N PHE A 260 3.92 1.64 -25.96
CA PHE A 260 3.97 1.11 -24.59
C PHE A 260 4.22 -0.42 -24.59
N ALA A 261 4.85 -0.96 -25.61
CA ALA A 261 5.32 -2.32 -25.63
C ALA A 261 6.71 -2.36 -25.00
N GLY A 262 6.78 -2.55 -23.67
CA GLY A 262 8.04 -2.73 -22.96
C GLY A 262 8.12 -2.07 -21.61
N GLY A 263 7.05 -2.02 -20.82
CA GLY A 263 7.09 -1.55 -19.44
C GLY A 263 7.22 -2.68 -18.44
N SER A 264 8.14 -3.62 -18.63
CA SER A 264 8.63 -4.41 -17.50
C SER A 264 9.65 -3.54 -16.76
N GLY A 265 9.51 -3.33 -15.45
CA GLY A 265 10.52 -2.67 -14.64
C GLY A 265 11.90 -3.29 -14.86
N SER A 266 12.96 -2.58 -14.47
CA SER A 266 14.32 -3.11 -14.54
C SER A 266 14.44 -4.42 -13.75
N ALA A 267 15.38 -5.28 -14.11
CA ALA A 267 15.53 -6.62 -13.52
C ALA A 267 15.70 -6.57 -11.99
N ASP A 268 16.34 -5.54 -11.45
CA ASP A 268 16.52 -5.36 -10.00
C ASP A 268 15.21 -5.06 -9.27
N VAL A 269 14.31 -4.19 -9.79
CA VAL A 269 12.99 -3.97 -9.16
C VAL A 269 12.04 -5.16 -9.35
N LEU A 270 12.27 -6.00 -10.36
CA LEU A 270 11.62 -7.30 -10.51
C LEU A 270 12.15 -8.34 -9.52
N LEU A 271 13.19 -7.99 -8.75
CA LEU A 271 13.90 -8.87 -7.81
C LEU A 271 14.55 -10.09 -8.50
N GLN A 272 14.98 -9.91 -9.77
CA GLN A 272 15.71 -10.90 -10.53
C GLN A 272 17.21 -10.80 -10.21
N TYR A 273 17.91 -11.95 -10.18
CA TYR A 273 19.36 -11.95 -10.11
C TYR A 273 19.96 -11.49 -11.44
N ILE A 274 20.85 -10.51 -11.39
CA ILE A 274 21.57 -9.95 -12.54
C ILE A 274 23.00 -10.50 -12.54
N ASP A 275 23.80 -10.11 -11.57
CA ASP A 275 25.18 -10.53 -11.34
C ASP A 275 25.58 -10.29 -9.87
N ASP A 276 26.87 -10.47 -9.54
CA ASP A 276 27.37 -10.27 -8.18
C ASP A 276 27.87 -8.81 -7.92
N ASP A 277 27.63 -7.85 -8.84
CA ASP A 277 28.03 -6.44 -8.71
C ASP A 277 26.89 -5.63 -8.07
N PRO A 278 27.12 -4.96 -6.91
CA PRO A 278 26.09 -4.12 -6.28
C PRO A 278 25.59 -2.98 -7.16
N ASP A 279 26.42 -2.46 -8.08
CA ASP A 279 26.03 -1.36 -8.96
C ASP A 279 24.91 -1.77 -9.95
N SER A 280 24.73 -3.07 -10.20
CA SER A 280 23.62 -3.62 -11.01
C SER A 280 22.26 -3.56 -10.33
N TYR A 281 22.20 -3.19 -9.04
CA TYR A 281 20.99 -3.14 -8.22
C TYR A 281 20.75 -1.74 -7.62
N SER A 282 21.11 -0.69 -8.37
CA SER A 282 21.03 0.69 -7.89
C SER A 282 19.60 1.10 -7.48
N ASN A 283 18.56 0.62 -8.19
CA ASN A 283 17.16 0.92 -7.84
C ASN A 283 16.73 0.31 -6.48
N ILE A 284 17.47 -0.67 -5.96
CA ILE A 284 17.26 -1.22 -4.61
C ILE A 284 18.13 -0.46 -3.61
N PHE A 285 19.46 -0.40 -3.85
CA PHE A 285 20.41 0.09 -2.83
C PHE A 285 20.36 1.60 -2.63
N ASP A 286 20.14 2.40 -3.68
CA ASP A 286 19.96 3.85 -3.57
C ASP A 286 18.66 4.23 -2.84
N ASN A 287 17.72 3.30 -2.77
CA ASN A 287 16.43 3.45 -2.07
C ASN A 287 16.37 2.69 -0.73
N ALA A 288 17.53 2.30 -0.16
CA ALA A 288 17.60 1.70 1.16
C ALA A 288 17.05 2.66 2.24
N LYS A 289 16.27 2.11 3.18
CA LYS A 289 15.69 2.85 4.32
C LYS A 289 16.47 2.63 5.60
N THR A 290 17.35 1.63 5.62
CA THR A 290 18.29 1.32 6.68
C THR A 290 19.73 1.54 6.21
N SER A 291 20.67 1.58 7.14
CA SER A 291 22.10 1.72 6.83
C SER A 291 22.64 0.41 6.26
N CYS A 292 22.76 0.33 4.94
CA CYS A 292 23.18 -0.85 4.23
C CYS A 292 24.72 -0.90 4.06
N SER A 293 25.39 -1.90 4.65
CA SER A 293 26.82 -2.15 4.46
C SER A 293 27.07 -3.00 3.21
N GLU A 294 28.35 -3.06 2.76
CA GLU A 294 28.75 -3.94 1.66
C GLU A 294 28.46 -5.43 1.94
N ALA A 295 28.47 -5.84 3.21
CA ALA A 295 28.11 -7.20 3.60
C ALA A 295 26.60 -7.46 3.46
N ASP A 296 25.78 -6.45 3.75
CA ASP A 296 24.32 -6.51 3.59
C ASP A 296 23.93 -6.55 2.11
N LYS A 297 24.59 -5.72 1.27
CA LYS A 297 24.41 -5.78 -0.18
C LYS A 297 24.75 -7.15 -0.75
N ALA A 298 25.91 -7.71 -0.37
CA ALA A 298 26.33 -9.03 -0.82
C ALA A 298 25.35 -10.14 -0.36
N ARG A 299 24.76 -10.02 0.84
CA ARG A 299 23.79 -10.95 1.39
C ARG A 299 22.46 -10.88 0.60
N LEU A 300 21.98 -9.66 0.31
CA LEU A 300 20.80 -9.47 -0.53
C LEU A 300 20.99 -10.05 -1.93
N ILE A 301 22.13 -9.78 -2.60
CA ILE A 301 22.43 -10.32 -3.93
C ILE A 301 22.46 -11.87 -3.88
N ALA A 302 23.04 -12.45 -2.83
CA ALA A 302 23.04 -13.91 -2.65
C ALA A 302 21.63 -14.47 -2.46
N ALA A 303 20.74 -13.75 -1.75
CA ALA A 303 19.34 -14.12 -1.60
C ALA A 303 18.60 -14.04 -2.96
N LEU A 304 18.78 -12.97 -3.74
CA LEU A 304 18.20 -12.82 -5.09
C LEU A 304 18.70 -13.92 -6.04
N LYS A 305 19.97 -14.30 -5.93
CA LYS A 305 20.54 -15.42 -6.69
C LYS A 305 19.87 -16.75 -6.35
N THR A 306 19.63 -17.01 -5.07
CA THR A 306 18.94 -18.21 -4.61
C THR A 306 17.48 -18.18 -5.04
N LEU A 307 16.80 -17.04 -4.90
CA LEU A 307 15.43 -16.81 -5.32
C LEU A 307 15.19 -17.05 -6.82
N SER A 308 16.19 -16.74 -7.66
CA SER A 308 16.15 -16.98 -9.11
C SER A 308 16.58 -18.41 -9.50
N GLY A 309 16.87 -19.28 -8.53
CA GLY A 309 17.34 -20.65 -8.72
C GLY A 309 16.27 -21.71 -8.43
N GLU A 310 16.70 -22.98 -8.38
CA GLU A 310 15.83 -24.13 -8.09
C GLU A 310 15.38 -24.22 -6.63
N ASP A 311 16.09 -23.54 -5.69
CA ASP A 311 15.81 -23.55 -4.26
C ASP A 311 15.24 -22.19 -3.78
N ALA A 312 14.38 -21.59 -4.60
CA ALA A 312 13.84 -20.24 -4.39
C ALA A 312 13.18 -20.06 -3.02
N SER A 313 12.45 -21.07 -2.54
CA SER A 313 11.76 -21.02 -1.24
C SER A 313 12.72 -20.90 -0.04
N SER A 314 14.00 -21.25 -0.20
CA SER A 314 15.01 -21.08 0.85
C SER A 314 15.49 -19.64 1.03
N ALA A 315 15.22 -18.77 0.04
CA ALA A 315 15.59 -17.35 0.09
C ALA A 315 14.48 -16.45 0.67
N VAL A 316 13.33 -17.01 1.03
CA VAL A 316 12.16 -16.25 1.50
C VAL A 316 11.62 -16.81 2.81
N ASP A 317 10.95 -15.96 3.60
CA ASP A 317 10.00 -16.45 4.60
C ASP A 317 8.75 -16.93 3.85
N ALA A 318 8.73 -18.23 3.53
CA ALA A 318 7.70 -18.81 2.67
C ALA A 318 6.28 -18.56 3.19
N GLY A 319 6.06 -18.71 4.49
CA GLY A 319 4.77 -18.47 5.11
C GLY A 319 4.30 -17.01 4.99
N MET A 320 5.21 -16.05 5.22
CA MET A 320 4.92 -14.63 5.12
C MET A 320 4.66 -14.20 3.68
N VAL A 321 5.50 -14.65 2.73
CA VAL A 321 5.37 -14.28 1.31
C VAL A 321 4.09 -14.86 0.69
N ILE A 322 3.73 -16.11 1.01
CA ILE A 322 2.46 -16.69 0.52
C ILE A 322 1.26 -15.90 1.05
N ARG A 323 1.22 -15.57 2.35
CA ARG A 323 0.15 -14.75 2.94
C ARG A 323 0.09 -13.35 2.32
N TYR A 324 1.25 -12.72 2.05
CA TYR A 324 1.27 -11.45 1.33
C TYR A 324 0.55 -11.56 -0.02
N PHE A 325 0.88 -12.58 -0.82
CA PHE A 325 0.24 -12.74 -2.14
C PHE A 325 -1.22 -13.18 -2.05
N VAL A 326 -1.67 -13.86 -0.99
CA VAL A 326 -3.10 -14.11 -0.75
C VAL A 326 -3.87 -12.80 -0.66
N ALA A 327 -3.47 -11.88 0.22
CA ALA A 327 -4.15 -10.61 0.37
C ALA A 327 -3.94 -9.69 -0.86
N HIS A 328 -2.71 -9.62 -1.40
CA HIS A 328 -2.37 -8.81 -2.56
C HIS A 328 -3.18 -9.20 -3.80
N ASN A 329 -3.30 -10.51 -4.08
CA ASN A 329 -4.04 -11.01 -5.23
C ASN A 329 -5.55 -10.97 -5.02
N PHE A 330 -6.03 -10.92 -3.76
CA PHE A 330 -7.42 -10.62 -3.48
C PHE A 330 -7.78 -9.19 -3.88
N VAL A 331 -6.98 -8.21 -3.47
CA VAL A 331 -7.28 -6.77 -3.64
C VAL A 331 -6.93 -6.22 -5.03
N LEU A 332 -6.26 -7.00 -5.89
CA LEU A 332 -5.93 -6.63 -7.27
C LEU A 332 -5.26 -5.26 -7.38
N ASN A 333 -4.16 -5.07 -6.66
CA ASN A 333 -3.35 -3.87 -6.83
C ASN A 333 -2.37 -4.04 -7.99
N PHE A 334 -2.78 -3.62 -9.19
CA PHE A 334 -1.95 -3.69 -10.39
C PHE A 334 -0.95 -2.53 -10.52
N ASP A 335 -0.99 -1.59 -9.60
CA ASP A 335 0.01 -0.54 -9.44
C ASP A 335 1.12 -0.98 -8.47
N SER A 336 1.58 -2.22 -8.60
CA SER A 336 2.54 -2.86 -7.72
C SER A 336 3.28 -4.01 -8.41
N TYR A 337 3.88 -4.92 -7.64
CA TYR A 337 4.75 -6.02 -8.10
C TYR A 337 4.10 -6.96 -9.12
N THR A 338 2.78 -7.18 -9.07
CA THR A 338 2.04 -8.03 -10.02
C THR A 338 1.52 -7.29 -11.25
N GLY A 339 1.74 -5.99 -11.32
CA GLY A 339 1.35 -5.14 -12.45
C GLY A 339 2.46 -4.93 -13.48
N SER A 340 2.28 -3.92 -14.34
CA SER A 340 3.26 -3.50 -15.34
C SER A 340 4.25 -2.46 -14.80
N MET A 341 3.86 -1.70 -13.78
CA MET A 341 4.71 -0.73 -13.08
C MET A 341 5.17 -1.34 -11.77
N ILE A 342 6.44 -1.73 -11.70
CA ILE A 342 6.98 -2.50 -10.58
C ILE A 342 7.47 -1.54 -9.49
N HIS A 343 6.57 -1.13 -8.60
CA HIS A 343 6.81 -0.26 -7.44
C HIS A 343 5.75 -0.53 -6.35
N ASN A 344 5.58 0.37 -5.40
CA ASN A 344 4.55 0.28 -4.34
C ASN A 344 4.66 -0.98 -3.47
N TYR A 345 5.89 -1.38 -3.16
CA TYR A 345 6.21 -2.38 -2.15
C TYR A 345 7.54 -2.05 -1.48
N TYR A 346 7.74 -2.57 -0.26
CA TYR A 346 9.05 -2.62 0.36
C TYR A 346 9.56 -4.05 0.37
N LEU A 347 10.88 -4.19 0.26
CA LEU A 347 11.60 -5.44 0.43
C LEU A 347 12.32 -5.41 1.79
N TYR A 348 12.01 -6.37 2.63
CA TYR A 348 12.71 -6.59 3.89
C TYR A 348 13.62 -7.81 3.76
N GLU A 349 14.86 -7.71 4.26
CA GLU A 349 15.83 -8.79 4.25
C GLU A 349 16.44 -8.96 5.64
N LYS A 350 16.43 -10.18 6.15
CA LYS A 350 17.18 -10.56 7.36
C LYS A 350 17.79 -11.94 7.20
N ASP A 351 19.10 -12.06 7.45
CA ASP A 351 19.84 -13.33 7.42
C ASP A 351 19.67 -14.13 6.09
N GLY A 352 19.49 -13.44 4.96
CA GLY A 352 19.27 -14.03 3.65
C GLY A 352 17.83 -14.44 3.36
N GLN A 353 16.88 -14.08 4.22
CA GLN A 353 15.44 -14.32 4.06
C GLN A 353 14.73 -13.04 3.63
N LEU A 354 13.99 -13.10 2.54
CA LEU A 354 13.25 -11.99 1.95
C LEU A 354 11.78 -12.02 2.35
N GLN A 355 11.21 -10.83 2.56
CA GLN A 355 9.77 -10.61 2.76
C GLN A 355 9.33 -9.38 2.00
N MET A 356 8.06 -9.33 1.59
CA MET A 356 7.43 -8.16 1.00
C MET A 356 6.54 -7.45 2.03
N ILE A 357 6.57 -6.11 2.01
CA ILE A 357 5.72 -5.26 2.86
C ILE A 357 4.85 -4.40 1.94
N PRO A 358 3.53 -4.35 2.16
CA PRO A 358 2.59 -3.61 1.31
C PRO A 358 2.75 -2.11 1.45
N TRP A 359 2.57 -1.37 0.33
CA TRP A 359 2.57 0.08 0.31
C TRP A 359 1.73 0.62 -0.83
N ASP A 360 0.98 1.70 -0.57
CA ASP A 360 0.23 2.51 -1.55
C ASP A 360 -0.81 1.72 -2.35
N TYR A 361 -1.93 1.40 -1.70
CA TYR A 361 -3.03 0.60 -2.26
C TYR A 361 -4.25 1.44 -2.68
N ASN A 362 -4.10 2.76 -2.83
CA ASN A 362 -5.19 3.65 -3.22
C ASN A 362 -5.78 3.32 -4.61
N LEU A 363 -5.02 2.63 -5.47
CA LEU A 363 -5.44 2.16 -6.79
C LEU A 363 -5.77 0.65 -6.83
N ALA A 364 -5.91 0.00 -5.68
CA ALA A 364 -6.36 -1.39 -5.59
C ALA A 364 -7.81 -1.58 -6.12
N PHE A 365 -8.27 -2.84 -6.12
CA PHE A 365 -9.59 -3.27 -6.61
C PHE A 365 -9.83 -2.91 -8.09
N GLY A 366 -8.76 -3.02 -8.90
CA GLY A 366 -8.79 -2.73 -10.33
C GLY A 366 -8.86 -1.23 -10.67
N GLY A 367 -8.53 -0.33 -9.73
CA GLY A 367 -8.49 1.13 -9.96
C GLY A 367 -7.37 1.59 -10.87
N PHE A 368 -6.36 0.75 -11.13
CA PHE A 368 -5.24 1.01 -12.01
C PHE A 368 -5.35 0.21 -13.32
N GLN A 369 -5.41 0.89 -14.46
CA GLN A 369 -5.31 0.33 -15.83
C GLN A 369 -6.10 -0.97 -16.09
N SER A 370 -7.25 -1.15 -15.45
CA SER A 370 -8.08 -2.32 -15.67
C SER A 370 -8.70 -2.30 -17.07
N SER A 371 -8.24 -3.18 -17.96
CA SER A 371 -8.79 -3.33 -19.32
C SER A 371 -10.06 -4.18 -19.39
N GLY A 372 -10.41 -4.87 -18.29
CA GLY A 372 -11.60 -5.72 -18.17
C GLY A 372 -12.70 -5.03 -17.36
N GLY A 373 -13.96 -5.23 -17.68
CA GLY A 373 -15.08 -4.79 -16.85
C GLY A 373 -15.07 -5.48 -15.48
N ALA A 374 -16.01 -5.08 -14.61
CA ALA A 374 -16.09 -5.62 -13.24
C ALA A 374 -16.13 -7.15 -13.18
N THR A 375 -16.81 -7.82 -14.13
CA THR A 375 -16.84 -9.30 -14.22
C THR A 375 -15.46 -9.92 -14.38
N ALA A 376 -14.59 -9.35 -15.24
CA ALA A 376 -13.24 -9.86 -15.42
C ALA A 376 -12.37 -9.67 -14.16
N LEU A 377 -12.52 -8.53 -13.47
CA LEU A 377 -11.80 -8.24 -12.23
C LEU A 377 -12.26 -9.12 -11.06
N VAL A 378 -13.57 -9.27 -10.86
CA VAL A 378 -14.11 -10.16 -9.82
C VAL A 378 -13.63 -11.59 -9.99
N ASN A 379 -13.49 -12.07 -11.24
CA ASN A 379 -13.04 -13.42 -11.55
C ASN A 379 -11.54 -13.50 -11.89
N TYR A 380 -10.75 -12.45 -11.60
CA TYR A 380 -9.33 -12.46 -11.92
C TYR A 380 -8.65 -13.71 -11.34
N PRO A 381 -7.91 -14.48 -12.15
CA PRO A 381 -7.44 -15.81 -11.77
C PRO A 381 -6.42 -15.74 -10.65
N ILE A 382 -6.56 -16.63 -9.64
CA ILE A 382 -5.69 -16.63 -8.47
C ILE A 382 -4.35 -17.29 -8.71
N ASP A 383 -4.22 -18.21 -9.68
CA ASP A 383 -2.99 -18.94 -9.99
C ASP A 383 -2.18 -18.31 -11.14
N THR A 384 -2.75 -17.30 -11.82
CA THR A 384 -2.06 -16.46 -12.79
C THR A 384 -2.30 -14.96 -12.51
N PRO A 385 -1.91 -14.46 -11.31
CA PRO A 385 -2.36 -13.15 -10.81
C PRO A 385 -1.55 -11.94 -11.35
N VAL A 386 -0.75 -12.12 -12.39
CA VAL A 386 0.10 -11.07 -12.97
C VAL A 386 -0.63 -10.38 -14.12
N SER A 387 -0.81 -9.06 -14.05
CA SER A 387 -1.47 -8.27 -15.09
C SER A 387 -0.49 -7.64 -16.11
N GLY A 388 0.82 -7.62 -15.81
CA GLY A 388 1.86 -7.07 -16.67
C GLY A 388 3.08 -7.99 -16.73
N GLY A 389 3.36 -8.58 -17.89
CA GLY A 389 4.42 -9.58 -18.06
C GLY A 389 3.97 -10.99 -17.70
N SER A 390 4.89 -11.85 -17.28
CA SER A 390 4.63 -13.24 -16.91
C SER A 390 4.97 -13.52 -15.44
N ILE A 391 4.43 -14.63 -14.90
CA ILE A 391 4.78 -15.09 -13.54
C ILE A 391 6.27 -15.40 -13.44
N ASP A 392 6.87 -15.98 -14.47
CA ASP A 392 8.29 -16.35 -14.49
C ASP A 392 9.22 -15.13 -14.35
N GLU A 393 8.73 -13.92 -14.68
CA GLU A 393 9.45 -12.67 -14.48
C GLU A 393 9.31 -12.11 -13.05
N ARG A 394 8.61 -12.78 -12.18
CA ARG A 394 8.30 -12.37 -10.79
C ARG A 394 8.86 -13.40 -9.80
N PRO A 395 10.18 -13.40 -9.53
CA PRO A 395 10.81 -14.43 -8.68
C PRO A 395 10.17 -14.56 -7.29
N MET A 396 9.72 -13.46 -6.65
CA MET A 396 9.04 -13.54 -5.36
C MET A 396 7.71 -14.28 -5.38
N LEU A 397 7.10 -14.45 -6.55
CA LEU A 397 5.81 -15.10 -6.73
C LEU A 397 5.94 -16.47 -7.44
N ALA A 398 6.85 -16.57 -8.41
CA ALA A 398 6.94 -17.72 -9.35
C ALA A 398 7.11 -19.06 -8.64
N TRP A 399 7.92 -19.13 -7.58
CA TRP A 399 8.21 -20.36 -6.85
C TRP A 399 6.95 -20.97 -6.19
N ILE A 400 5.93 -20.15 -5.86
CA ILE A 400 4.67 -20.63 -5.26
C ILE A 400 3.95 -21.55 -6.24
N PHE A 401 3.94 -21.21 -7.53
CA PHE A 401 3.23 -21.95 -8.58
C PHE A 401 4.11 -22.98 -9.29
N ALA A 402 5.41 -22.97 -9.03
CA ALA A 402 6.34 -23.98 -9.53
C ALA A 402 6.34 -25.28 -8.71
N ASP A 403 5.76 -25.26 -7.50
CA ASP A 403 5.71 -26.36 -6.56
C ASP A 403 4.28 -26.63 -6.09
N GLU A 404 3.80 -27.88 -6.24
CA GLU A 404 2.43 -28.27 -5.89
C GLU A 404 2.14 -28.11 -4.39
N GLU A 405 3.13 -28.27 -3.50
CA GLU A 405 2.97 -28.13 -2.06
C GLU A 405 2.74 -26.66 -1.68
N TYR A 406 3.53 -25.73 -2.26
CA TYR A 406 3.36 -24.29 -2.01
C TYR A 406 2.10 -23.74 -2.66
N THR A 407 1.71 -24.21 -3.85
CA THR A 407 0.42 -23.88 -4.47
C THR A 407 -0.74 -24.34 -3.59
N ALA A 408 -0.67 -25.56 -3.04
CA ALA A 408 -1.69 -26.06 -2.13
C ALA A 408 -1.77 -25.25 -0.82
N LEU A 409 -0.63 -24.81 -0.29
CA LEU A 409 -0.58 -23.93 0.90
C LEU A 409 -1.17 -22.54 0.62
N TYR A 410 -0.90 -21.98 -0.56
CA TYR A 410 -1.48 -20.72 -1.01
C TYR A 410 -3.01 -20.84 -1.14
N HIS A 411 -3.53 -21.92 -1.70
CA HIS A 411 -4.97 -22.20 -1.77
C HIS A 411 -5.57 -22.38 -0.37
N GLN A 412 -4.86 -23.07 0.55
CA GLN A 412 -5.31 -23.21 1.92
C GLN A 412 -5.44 -21.85 2.62
N TYR A 413 -4.43 -20.98 2.53
CA TYR A 413 -4.48 -19.65 3.14
C TYR A 413 -5.57 -18.76 2.51
N PHE A 414 -5.84 -18.89 1.21
CA PHE A 414 -6.99 -18.22 0.61
C PHE A 414 -8.31 -18.72 1.18
N ALA A 415 -8.48 -20.05 1.31
CA ALA A 415 -9.70 -20.63 1.89
C ALA A 415 -9.91 -20.17 3.34
N GLU A 416 -8.85 -20.15 4.14
CA GLU A 416 -8.87 -19.64 5.53
C GLU A 416 -9.28 -18.16 5.56
N PHE A 417 -8.63 -17.33 4.72
CA PHE A 417 -8.94 -15.91 4.62
C PHE A 417 -10.40 -15.65 4.22
N ILE A 418 -10.94 -16.36 3.21
CA ILE A 418 -12.33 -16.21 2.80
C ILE A 418 -13.27 -16.61 3.94
N ALA A 419 -13.03 -17.76 4.59
CA ALA A 419 -13.87 -18.25 5.68
C ALA A 419 -13.88 -17.30 6.89
N GLU A 420 -12.72 -16.81 7.30
CA GLU A 420 -12.59 -15.98 8.50
C GLU A 420 -13.01 -14.54 8.27
N TYR A 421 -12.70 -13.96 7.11
CA TYR A 421 -12.92 -12.54 6.84
C TYR A 421 -14.28 -12.27 6.19
N PHE A 422 -14.76 -13.14 5.27
CA PHE A 422 -15.98 -12.93 4.51
C PHE A 422 -17.16 -13.79 4.98
N ASP A 423 -16.99 -15.12 5.07
CA ASP A 423 -18.10 -16.04 5.41
C ASP A 423 -18.55 -15.88 6.86
N SER A 424 -17.67 -15.44 7.74
CA SER A 424 -18.01 -15.09 9.14
C SER A 424 -18.96 -13.90 9.27
N GLY A 425 -19.07 -13.05 8.22
CA GLY A 425 -19.78 -11.78 8.23
C GLY A 425 -18.93 -10.58 8.71
N TYR A 426 -17.71 -10.82 9.22
CA TYR A 426 -16.83 -9.78 9.76
C TYR A 426 -16.60 -8.62 8.77
N PHE A 427 -16.31 -8.94 7.49
CA PHE A 427 -16.10 -7.92 6.46
C PHE A 427 -17.29 -6.98 6.32
N SER A 428 -18.51 -7.52 6.24
CA SER A 428 -19.71 -6.71 6.08
C SER A 428 -19.97 -5.79 7.26
N ASP A 429 -19.82 -6.31 8.48
CA ASP A 429 -20.02 -5.55 9.72
C ASP A 429 -18.95 -4.47 9.89
N MET A 430 -17.70 -4.76 9.56
CA MET A 430 -16.59 -3.81 9.58
C MET A 430 -16.81 -2.68 8.57
N MET A 431 -17.19 -2.99 7.30
CA MET A 431 -17.49 -2.00 6.27
C MET A 431 -18.60 -1.05 6.70
N ASP A 432 -19.68 -1.56 7.27
CA ASP A 432 -20.81 -0.76 7.74
C ASP A 432 -20.41 0.13 8.94
N SER A 433 -19.60 -0.40 9.84
CA SER A 433 -19.11 0.34 11.02
C SER A 433 -18.17 1.49 10.62
N VAL A 434 -17.23 1.22 9.72
CA VAL A 434 -16.29 2.24 9.23
C VAL A 434 -17.03 3.29 8.41
N LYS A 435 -17.94 2.89 7.50
CA LYS A 435 -18.80 3.83 6.75
C LYS A 435 -19.55 4.76 7.71
N ALA A 436 -20.19 4.22 8.74
CA ALA A 436 -20.93 5.01 9.71
C ALA A 436 -20.02 5.97 10.49
N MET A 437 -18.79 5.57 10.81
CA MET A 437 -17.80 6.37 11.54
C MET A 437 -17.31 7.55 10.70
N ILE A 438 -16.95 7.33 9.41
CA ILE A 438 -16.29 8.36 8.60
C ILE A 438 -17.29 9.26 7.84
N ALA A 439 -18.51 8.80 7.54
CA ALA A 439 -19.50 9.52 6.74
C ALA A 439 -19.77 10.97 7.20
N PRO A 440 -19.92 11.28 8.51
CA PRO A 440 -20.11 12.67 8.95
C PRO A 440 -18.92 13.56 8.62
N TYR A 441 -17.70 13.04 8.67
CA TYR A 441 -16.47 13.76 8.34
C TYR A 441 -16.31 13.99 6.84
N VAL A 442 -16.60 12.98 6.01
CA VAL A 442 -16.60 13.14 4.55
C VAL A 442 -17.64 14.16 4.11
N GLN A 443 -18.83 14.15 4.73
CA GLN A 443 -19.89 15.11 4.39
C GLN A 443 -19.45 16.56 4.60
N GLN A 444 -18.79 16.85 5.71
CA GLN A 444 -18.34 18.22 6.07
C GLN A 444 -16.96 18.59 5.52
N ASP A 445 -16.18 17.65 4.96
CA ASP A 445 -14.83 17.86 4.47
C ASP A 445 -14.81 18.94 3.37
N PRO A 446 -14.15 20.11 3.60
CA PRO A 446 -14.17 21.22 2.64
C PRO A 446 -13.26 21.01 1.45
N THR A 447 -12.29 20.09 1.52
CA THR A 447 -11.25 19.88 0.50
C THR A 447 -11.36 18.52 -0.21
N LYS A 448 -12.43 17.77 0.01
CA LYS A 448 -12.63 16.43 -0.56
C LYS A 448 -12.55 16.41 -2.09
N PHE A 449 -12.05 15.32 -2.67
CA PHE A 449 -11.92 15.14 -4.11
C PHE A 449 -13.20 14.62 -4.80
N CYS A 450 -14.14 14.05 -4.04
CA CYS A 450 -15.41 13.54 -4.56
C CYS A 450 -16.60 14.13 -3.80
N THR A 451 -17.78 14.07 -4.36
CA THR A 451 -19.03 14.42 -3.66
C THR A 451 -19.38 13.38 -2.61
N TYR A 452 -20.26 13.74 -1.68
CA TYR A 452 -20.74 12.79 -0.67
C TYR A 452 -21.53 11.62 -1.31
N GLU A 453 -22.27 11.88 -2.36
CA GLU A 453 -23.01 10.87 -3.12
C GLU A 453 -22.07 9.91 -3.86
N GLU A 454 -20.94 10.40 -4.40
CA GLU A 454 -19.91 9.56 -5.01
C GLU A 454 -19.23 8.68 -3.95
N PHE A 455 -19.00 9.21 -2.75
CA PHE A 455 -18.49 8.43 -1.62
C PHE A 455 -19.46 7.30 -1.22
N GLU A 456 -20.76 7.58 -1.06
CA GLU A 456 -21.74 6.54 -0.72
C GLU A 456 -21.79 5.45 -1.79
N THR A 457 -21.84 5.85 -3.07
CA THR A 457 -21.85 4.92 -4.21
C THR A 457 -20.55 4.11 -4.26
N GLY A 458 -19.40 4.75 -4.05
CA GLY A 458 -18.09 4.12 -4.06
C GLY A 458 -17.95 3.03 -3.01
N ILE A 459 -18.37 3.30 -1.76
CA ILE A 459 -18.33 2.29 -0.68
C ILE A 459 -19.25 1.11 -0.98
N ASP A 460 -20.47 1.37 -1.45
CA ASP A 460 -21.43 0.31 -1.75
C ASP A 460 -20.92 -0.57 -2.91
N THR A 461 -20.27 0.05 -3.91
CA THR A 461 -19.59 -0.66 -5.02
C THR A 461 -18.40 -1.49 -4.52
N LEU A 462 -17.55 -0.92 -3.65
CA LEU A 462 -16.41 -1.65 -3.07
C LEU A 462 -16.85 -2.86 -2.26
N LYS A 463 -17.88 -2.69 -1.40
CA LYS A 463 -18.45 -3.79 -0.62
C LYS A 463 -18.97 -4.91 -1.50
N ALA A 464 -19.76 -4.56 -2.54
CA ALA A 464 -20.29 -5.54 -3.49
C ALA A 464 -19.19 -6.23 -4.29
N PHE A 465 -18.17 -5.48 -4.75
CA PHE A 465 -17.01 -6.03 -5.45
C PHE A 465 -16.27 -7.07 -4.60
N CYS A 466 -15.95 -6.76 -3.35
CA CYS A 466 -15.23 -7.66 -2.46
C CYS A 466 -16.04 -8.94 -2.16
N LEU A 467 -17.34 -8.84 -1.96
CA LEU A 467 -18.19 -10.02 -1.73
C LEU A 467 -18.24 -10.93 -2.95
N LEU A 468 -18.42 -10.38 -4.16
CA LEU A 468 -18.40 -11.16 -5.40
C LEU A 468 -17.00 -11.75 -5.68
N ARG A 469 -15.92 -11.02 -5.34
CA ARG A 469 -14.55 -11.51 -5.45
C ARG A 469 -14.32 -12.72 -4.53
N ALA A 470 -14.81 -12.67 -3.29
CA ALA A 470 -14.74 -13.77 -2.34
C ALA A 470 -15.51 -15.02 -2.85
N GLU A 471 -16.72 -14.82 -3.43
CA GLU A 471 -17.49 -15.87 -4.06
C GLU A 471 -16.73 -16.50 -5.25
N SER A 472 -16.14 -15.67 -6.12
CA SER A 472 -15.35 -16.13 -7.25
C SER A 472 -14.14 -16.94 -6.81
N ILE A 473 -13.38 -16.47 -5.79
CA ILE A 473 -12.22 -17.19 -5.27
C ILE A 473 -12.65 -18.54 -4.70
N SER A 474 -13.73 -18.62 -3.93
CA SER A 474 -14.27 -19.89 -3.44
C SER A 474 -14.61 -20.85 -4.57
N ALA A 475 -15.18 -20.33 -5.69
CA ALA A 475 -15.48 -21.11 -6.88
C ALA A 475 -14.18 -21.57 -7.62
N GLN A 476 -13.14 -20.73 -7.64
CA GLN A 476 -11.83 -21.09 -8.20
C GLN A 476 -11.16 -22.19 -7.36
N LEU A 477 -11.14 -22.06 -6.05
CA LEU A 477 -10.57 -23.04 -5.11
C LEU A 477 -11.29 -24.41 -5.20
N SER A 478 -12.60 -24.40 -5.44
CA SER A 478 -13.38 -25.64 -5.61
C SER A 478 -13.30 -26.24 -7.03
N GLY A 479 -12.71 -25.53 -7.98
CA GLY A 479 -12.64 -25.91 -9.40
C GLY A 479 -13.94 -25.69 -10.18
N ALA A 480 -14.92 -24.96 -9.62
CA ALA A 480 -16.13 -24.57 -10.34
C ALA A 480 -15.84 -23.46 -11.38
N ILE A 481 -14.83 -22.62 -11.10
CA ILE A 481 -14.25 -21.65 -12.03
C ILE A 481 -12.77 -22.02 -12.20
N GLY A 482 -12.20 -21.87 -13.40
CA GLY A 482 -10.76 -22.05 -13.61
C GLY A 482 -9.93 -21.05 -12.78
N SER A 483 -8.85 -21.51 -12.14
CA SER A 483 -7.96 -20.69 -11.33
C SER A 483 -6.82 -20.02 -12.11
N THR A 484 -6.66 -20.40 -13.38
CA THR A 484 -5.68 -19.81 -14.32
C THR A 484 -6.37 -19.15 -15.50
N SER A 485 -5.73 -18.20 -16.14
CA SER A 485 -6.25 -17.52 -17.34
C SER A 485 -6.65 -18.49 -18.45
N ASP A 486 -5.90 -19.58 -18.62
CA ASP A 486 -6.13 -20.57 -19.69
C ASP A 486 -7.28 -21.53 -19.39
N THR A 487 -7.67 -21.68 -18.13
CA THR A 487 -8.70 -22.63 -17.68
C THR A 487 -10.06 -21.98 -17.41
N GLN A 488 -10.13 -20.65 -17.41
CA GLN A 488 -11.40 -19.95 -17.22
C GLN A 488 -12.34 -20.09 -18.42
N ASP A 489 -13.63 -20.32 -18.13
CA ASP A 489 -14.72 -20.35 -19.10
C ASP A 489 -15.70 -19.22 -18.76
N GLU A 490 -15.93 -18.29 -19.69
CA GLU A 490 -16.83 -17.15 -19.52
C GLU A 490 -18.23 -17.55 -19.01
N ALA A 491 -18.70 -18.75 -19.37
CA ALA A 491 -20.01 -19.24 -18.95
C ALA A 491 -20.09 -19.61 -17.47
N THR A 492 -18.95 -19.75 -16.77
CA THR A 492 -18.88 -20.13 -15.36
C THR A 492 -18.56 -18.95 -14.42
N LEU A 493 -18.21 -17.79 -14.99
CA LEU A 493 -17.79 -16.62 -14.22
C LEU A 493 -18.95 -16.03 -13.40
N ILE A 494 -18.62 -15.49 -12.22
CA ILE A 494 -19.53 -14.68 -11.42
C ILE A 494 -19.83 -13.39 -12.18
N ASP A 495 -21.09 -13.10 -12.43
CA ASP A 495 -21.52 -11.89 -13.13
C ASP A 495 -21.45 -10.67 -12.19
N ALA A 496 -20.63 -9.71 -12.51
CA ALA A 496 -20.49 -8.42 -11.84
C ALA A 496 -20.79 -7.24 -12.78
N GLY A 497 -21.42 -7.47 -13.94
CA GLY A 497 -21.62 -6.47 -14.98
C GLY A 497 -22.45 -5.25 -14.57
N SER A 498 -23.14 -5.29 -13.42
CA SER A 498 -23.84 -4.14 -12.84
C SER A 498 -22.94 -3.16 -12.08
N LEU A 499 -21.72 -3.56 -11.72
CA LEU A 499 -20.77 -2.71 -10.98
C LEU A 499 -19.97 -1.82 -11.95
N GLN A 500 -19.79 -0.57 -11.55
CA GLN A 500 -18.91 0.36 -12.24
C GLN A 500 -17.65 0.58 -11.38
N ILE A 501 -16.52 0.04 -11.82
CA ILE A 501 -15.24 0.14 -11.07
C ILE A 501 -14.84 1.60 -10.82
N SER A 502 -15.15 2.51 -11.77
CA SER A 502 -14.90 3.95 -11.63
C SER A 502 -15.65 4.62 -10.48
N ASP A 503 -16.74 4.03 -9.97
CA ASP A 503 -17.44 4.56 -8.79
C ASP A 503 -16.54 4.53 -7.55
N MET A 504 -15.65 3.56 -7.46
CA MET A 504 -14.65 3.45 -6.39
C MET A 504 -13.47 4.45 -6.55
N GLY A 505 -13.48 5.30 -7.58
CA GLY A 505 -12.36 6.16 -7.95
C GLY A 505 -11.36 5.46 -8.89
N SER A 506 -10.54 6.25 -9.57
CA SER A 506 -9.58 5.77 -10.57
C SER A 506 -8.41 6.76 -10.71
N MET A 507 -7.36 6.34 -11.42
CA MET A 507 -6.16 7.14 -11.69
C MET A 507 -6.47 8.52 -12.31
N GLY A 508 -7.57 8.69 -13.04
CA GLY A 508 -8.02 9.98 -13.62
C GLY A 508 -8.94 10.81 -12.71
N GLY A 509 -9.33 10.32 -11.55
CA GLY A 509 -10.38 10.94 -10.71
C GLY A 509 -10.02 12.25 -10.00
N GLY A 510 -8.74 12.63 -9.95
CA GLY A 510 -8.29 13.90 -9.38
C GLY A 510 -8.41 15.11 -10.32
N MET A 511 -8.70 14.90 -11.60
CA MET A 511 -8.98 15.98 -12.55
C MET A 511 -10.46 16.33 -12.44
N GLY A 512 -10.75 17.43 -11.76
CA GLY A 512 -12.12 17.93 -11.57
C GLY A 512 -12.95 17.91 -12.86
N LYS A 513 -14.20 17.52 -12.74
CA LYS A 513 -15.24 17.32 -13.77
C LYS A 513 -15.44 18.45 -14.80
N ASN A 514 -14.51 19.41 -14.97
CA ASN A 514 -14.66 20.53 -15.90
C ASN A 514 -14.17 20.25 -17.33
N ILE A 515 -13.67 19.06 -17.66
CA ILE A 515 -13.20 18.74 -19.03
C ILE A 515 -14.06 17.67 -19.73
N GLY A 516 -14.96 16.96 -19.02
CA GLY A 516 -15.76 15.85 -19.57
C GLY A 516 -17.09 16.19 -20.21
N ASN A 517 -17.61 17.43 -20.10
CA ASN A 517 -18.98 17.77 -20.55
C ASN A 517 -19.04 18.61 -21.84
N SER A 518 -18.03 18.59 -22.69
CA SER A 518 -18.06 19.29 -23.99
C SER A 518 -17.89 18.40 -25.22
N ILE A 519 -17.78 17.09 -25.08
CA ILE A 519 -17.74 16.19 -26.23
C ILE A 519 -18.64 14.98 -25.93
N GLY A 520 -19.94 15.10 -26.18
CA GLY A 520 -20.77 13.91 -26.05
C GLY A 520 -22.28 14.10 -26.05
N ASP A 521 -22.83 15.15 -26.68
CA ASP A 521 -24.26 15.20 -26.98
C ASP A 521 -24.46 15.77 -28.38
N ASP A 522 -24.07 15.00 -29.40
CA ASP A 522 -24.64 15.13 -30.76
C ASP A 522 -24.26 13.89 -31.60
N ILE A 523 -24.93 12.78 -31.37
CA ILE A 523 -25.07 11.73 -32.39
C ILE A 523 -26.52 11.27 -32.34
N GLY A 524 -27.35 11.96 -33.10
CA GLY A 524 -28.68 11.49 -33.47
C GLY A 524 -28.61 10.51 -34.64
N ASP A 525 -29.57 9.62 -34.64
CA ASP A 525 -29.90 8.46 -35.43
C ASP A 525 -29.54 8.42 -36.93
N PRO A 526 -29.36 7.25 -37.51
CA PRO A 526 -29.01 7.05 -38.92
C PRO A 526 -30.24 6.76 -39.76
N ILE A 527 -30.51 7.59 -40.81
CA ILE A 527 -31.29 7.15 -41.97
C ILE A 527 -30.83 7.91 -43.24
N GLY A 528 -30.50 7.12 -44.29
CA GLY A 528 -30.77 7.57 -45.64
C GLY A 528 -29.60 7.73 -46.60
N ASN A 529 -29.42 6.71 -47.36
CA ASN A 529 -28.79 6.57 -48.68
C ASN A 529 -29.14 7.68 -49.66
N GLY A 530 -28.16 8.24 -50.42
CA GLY A 530 -28.46 9.10 -51.59
C GLY A 530 -27.21 9.78 -52.18
N THR A 531 -26.78 9.30 -53.30
CA THR A 531 -25.77 9.73 -54.26
C THR A 531 -25.95 11.17 -54.73
N ASP A 532 -24.87 11.93 -54.93
CA ASP A 532 -24.35 12.57 -56.13
C ASP A 532 -23.62 13.90 -55.90
N SER A 533 -22.40 13.90 -56.40
CA SER A 533 -21.59 14.92 -57.12
C SER A 533 -21.93 16.40 -57.03
N ASP A 534 -20.92 17.21 -56.74
CA ASP A 534 -20.30 18.30 -57.51
C ASP A 534 -19.69 19.40 -56.62
N ALA A 535 -18.42 19.61 -56.78
CA ALA A 535 -17.67 20.80 -56.36
C ALA A 535 -18.00 21.98 -57.32
N PRO A 536 -17.75 23.27 -57.00
CA PRO A 536 -16.38 23.81 -56.92
C PRO A 536 -16.14 24.93 -55.88
N GLN A 537 -14.87 25.10 -55.49
CA GLN A 537 -14.24 26.36 -55.08
C GLN A 537 -14.08 27.32 -56.28
N PRO A 538 -13.66 28.59 -56.16
CA PRO A 538 -13.00 29.38 -55.10
C PRO A 538 -13.40 30.87 -55.03
N ASN A 539 -12.94 31.70 -54.10
CA ASN A 539 -12.05 32.84 -54.27
C ASN A 539 -12.09 33.90 -53.13
N ASN A 540 -10.92 34.21 -52.69
CA ASN A 540 -10.25 35.47 -52.35
C ASN A 540 -11.04 36.78 -52.29
N GLY A 541 -10.65 37.62 -51.29
CA GLY A 541 -10.63 39.07 -51.42
C GLY A 541 -10.79 39.83 -50.11
N GLN A 542 -9.66 40.14 -49.47
CA GLN A 542 -9.08 41.47 -49.21
C GLN A 542 -9.93 42.55 -48.48
N ASP A 543 -9.27 42.98 -47.34
CA ASP A 543 -9.09 44.30 -46.76
C ASP A 543 -10.31 45.24 -46.61
N THR A 544 -10.49 45.73 -45.36
CA THR A 544 -10.25 47.16 -45.04
C THR A 544 -10.39 47.44 -43.55
N GLN A 545 -9.39 48.19 -43.03
CA GLN A 545 -9.39 48.90 -41.74
C GLN A 545 -10.51 49.99 -41.70
N THR A 546 -11.04 50.28 -40.49
CA THR A 546 -11.29 51.62 -39.87
C THR A 546 -11.77 51.38 -38.44
N ASP A 547 -11.03 51.76 -37.47
CA ASP A 547 -10.86 52.96 -36.65
C ASP A 547 -12.08 53.33 -35.75
N ALA A 548 -11.73 53.32 -34.46
CA ALA A 548 -11.99 54.22 -33.33
C ALA A 548 -13.42 54.44 -32.75
N SER A 549 -13.37 54.34 -31.44
CA SER A 549 -14.10 55.15 -30.43
C SER A 549 -15.58 54.88 -30.21
N ASP A 550 -15.93 54.36 -29.03
CA ASP A 550 -16.56 55.14 -27.96
C ASP A 550 -16.83 54.27 -26.70
N ARG A 551 -16.21 54.70 -25.65
CA ARG A 551 -16.60 54.39 -24.27
C ARG A 551 -17.72 55.38 -23.89
N PRO A 552 -18.60 55.04 -22.95
CA PRO A 552 -18.77 55.90 -21.80
C PRO A 552 -18.62 55.18 -20.44
N SER A 553 -17.94 55.90 -19.55
CA SER A 553 -17.72 55.63 -18.13
C SER A 553 -18.96 55.89 -17.27
N PRO A 554 -18.97 55.39 -16.02
CA PRO A 554 -20.11 55.47 -15.11
C PRO A 554 -20.18 56.82 -14.39
N PRO A 555 -21.35 57.24 -13.86
CA PRO A 555 -21.42 58.39 -13.00
C PRO A 555 -21.23 58.03 -11.52
N ASP A 556 -20.45 58.88 -10.91
CA ASP A 556 -20.16 59.08 -9.50
C ASP A 556 -21.37 59.75 -8.80
N GLY A 557 -21.51 59.51 -7.49
CA GLY A 557 -22.08 60.58 -6.69
C GLY A 557 -23.05 60.22 -5.57
N SER A 558 -22.48 60.20 -4.38
CA SER A 558 -22.92 60.93 -3.17
C SER A 558 -24.01 60.37 -2.25
N ASP A 559 -23.53 60.11 -1.03
CA ASP A 559 -24.09 60.43 0.30
C ASP A 559 -25.62 60.51 0.48
N GLN A 560 -26.11 59.71 1.44
CA GLN A 560 -26.79 60.28 2.61
C GLN A 560 -26.93 59.28 3.79
N GLN A 561 -26.55 59.78 4.96
CA GLN A 561 -26.81 59.29 6.31
C GLN A 561 -28.30 59.15 6.59
N GLY A 562 -28.68 58.15 7.41
CA GLY A 562 -30.03 58.08 7.97
C GLY A 562 -30.22 56.96 8.99
N GLN A 563 -29.86 57.27 10.22
CA GLN A 563 -30.50 56.91 11.53
C GLN A 563 -31.07 55.48 11.77
N ARG A 564 -30.49 54.83 12.75
CA ARG A 564 -31.13 53.81 13.60
C ARG A 564 -32.36 54.37 14.35
N PRO A 565 -33.35 53.51 14.67
CA PRO A 565 -33.60 53.33 16.11
C PRO A 565 -33.70 51.84 16.53
N GLY A 566 -33.32 51.65 17.79
CA GLY A 566 -33.28 50.40 18.51
C GLY A 566 -34.64 49.94 19.04
N GLY A 567 -34.60 48.72 19.58
CA GLY A 567 -35.71 48.12 20.31
C GLY A 567 -35.46 46.62 20.52
N ARG A 568 -34.83 46.27 21.61
CA ARG A 568 -34.97 44.95 22.25
C ARG A 568 -36.36 44.86 22.85
N PRO A 569 -36.95 43.68 22.97
CA PRO A 569 -37.48 43.28 24.22
C PRO A 569 -36.96 41.93 24.72
N ASP A 570 -36.59 41.89 25.97
CA ASP A 570 -36.42 40.76 26.85
C ASP A 570 -37.70 39.90 26.85
N GLY A 571 -37.52 38.59 26.81
CA GLY A 571 -38.57 37.63 27.04
C GLY A 571 -38.00 36.35 27.65
N THR A 572 -38.01 36.30 28.97
CA THR A 572 -37.75 35.14 29.81
C THR A 572 -38.73 33.99 29.48
N PRO A 573 -38.30 32.71 29.36
CA PRO A 573 -39.26 31.60 29.29
C PRO A 573 -39.76 31.18 30.68
N PRO A 574 -41.01 30.73 30.79
CA PRO A 574 -41.56 30.29 32.05
C PRO A 574 -41.13 28.87 32.41
N ASN A 575 -40.83 28.73 33.66
CA ASN A 575 -40.56 27.52 34.41
C ASN A 575 -41.86 26.69 34.54
N THR A 576 -41.87 25.45 34.11
CA THR A 576 -42.84 24.45 34.55
C THR A 576 -42.10 23.21 35.03
N SER A 577 -42.08 23.09 36.34
CA SER A 577 -41.82 21.90 37.11
C SER A 577 -42.88 20.82 36.82
N GLY A 578 -42.45 19.60 36.54
CA GLY A 578 -43.30 18.41 36.41
C GLY A 578 -42.42 17.16 36.47
N ASP A 579 -42.31 16.72 37.66
CA ASP A 579 -42.20 15.41 38.32
C ASP A 579 -41.85 14.17 37.47
N SER A 580 -40.77 13.57 37.92
CA SER A 580 -40.38 12.16 38.06
C SER A 580 -41.01 11.08 37.16
N SER A 581 -40.12 10.34 36.48
CA SER A 581 -39.98 8.90 36.78
C SER A 581 -38.79 8.33 35.99
N ASP A 582 -37.84 7.89 36.75
CA ASP A 582 -37.06 6.66 36.66
C ASP A 582 -37.12 5.92 35.28
N ARG A 583 -36.04 6.07 34.50
CA ARG A 583 -35.53 5.01 33.61
C ARG A 583 -34.02 5.08 33.55
N THR A 584 -33.42 4.28 34.41
CA THR A 584 -32.04 3.83 34.30
C THR A 584 -31.78 3.23 32.90
N PRO A 585 -30.67 3.59 32.22
CA PRO A 585 -30.22 2.84 31.04
C PRO A 585 -29.82 1.43 31.47
N PRO A 586 -30.05 0.39 30.65
CA PRO A 586 -29.62 -0.96 30.99
C PRO A 586 -28.09 -1.04 30.97
N ASP A 587 -27.59 -1.52 32.07
CA ASP A 587 -26.22 -1.92 32.33
C ASP A 587 -25.88 -3.10 31.42
N PHE A 588 -25.05 -2.89 30.39
CA PHE A 588 -24.45 -3.95 29.59
C PHE A 588 -23.11 -4.33 30.23
N SER A 589 -23.16 -4.95 31.40
CA SER A 589 -22.10 -5.80 31.90
C SER A 589 -22.34 -7.24 31.41
N GLY A 590 -22.09 -7.49 30.12
CA GLY A 590 -21.93 -8.80 29.56
C GLY A 590 -20.44 -9.13 29.60
N GLU A 591 -20.07 -10.04 30.47
CA GLU A 591 -18.77 -10.71 30.45
C GLU A 591 -18.52 -11.27 29.06
N MET A 592 -17.41 -10.83 28.41
CA MET A 592 -16.87 -11.52 27.26
C MET A 592 -16.42 -12.92 27.73
N PRO A 593 -16.77 -14.00 27.04
CA PRO A 593 -16.18 -15.28 27.33
C PRO A 593 -14.71 -15.24 26.93
N ASP A 594 -13.84 -15.55 27.89
CA ASP A 594 -12.46 -15.91 27.67
C ASP A 594 -12.42 -17.14 26.75
N GLY A 595 -12.24 -16.91 25.46
CA GLY A 595 -11.95 -17.90 24.45
C GLY A 595 -10.50 -17.76 24.04
N ALA A 596 -9.61 -18.51 24.70
CA ALA A 596 -8.29 -18.77 24.14
C ALA A 596 -8.44 -19.46 22.77
N PRO A 597 -7.56 -19.18 21.80
CA PRO A 597 -7.61 -19.86 20.51
C PRO A 597 -7.43 -21.37 20.71
N PRO A 598 -8.08 -22.22 19.92
CA PRO A 598 -8.01 -23.66 20.08
C PRO A 598 -6.59 -24.15 19.82
N ASP A 599 -6.09 -24.86 20.81
CA ASP A 599 -4.84 -25.62 20.79
C ASP A 599 -5.06 -26.85 19.90
N PHE A 600 -4.46 -26.87 18.71
CA PHE A 600 -4.44 -28.05 17.84
C PHE A 600 -3.32 -28.99 18.24
N SER A 601 -3.53 -29.75 19.32
CA SER A 601 -2.81 -30.99 19.56
C SER A 601 -3.73 -32.16 19.19
N GLY A 602 -3.72 -32.52 17.90
CA GLY A 602 -4.34 -33.74 17.40
C GLY A 602 -3.47 -34.96 17.74
N ASP A 603 -3.92 -35.73 18.70
CA ASP A 603 -3.42 -37.08 19.01
C ASP A 603 -3.86 -38.04 17.88
N THR A 604 -2.94 -38.47 17.01
CA THR A 604 -3.15 -39.63 16.12
C THR A 604 -2.08 -40.68 16.39
N THR A 605 -2.47 -41.69 17.15
CA THR A 605 -1.85 -42.99 17.11
C THR A 605 -2.28 -43.71 15.83
N ASP A 606 -1.39 -44.03 14.92
CA ASP A 606 -0.97 -45.39 14.52
C ASP A 606 -0.13 -45.41 13.21
N GLY A 607 0.96 -46.02 13.31
CA GLY A 607 1.94 -46.62 12.46
C GLY A 607 1.85 -46.57 10.93
N THR A 608 2.92 -46.00 10.33
CA THR A 608 3.75 -46.79 9.39
C THR A 608 5.00 -45.95 9.01
N THR A 609 6.12 -46.64 8.96
CA THR A 609 7.46 -46.23 8.53
C THR A 609 7.48 -45.45 7.22
N GLY A 610 8.01 -44.22 7.27
CA GLY A 610 8.42 -43.45 6.12
C GLY A 610 9.56 -42.51 6.48
N ASP A 611 10.58 -42.49 5.67
CA ASP A 611 11.87 -41.83 5.82
C ASP A 611 11.78 -40.38 6.31
N GLN A 612 12.46 -40.12 7.45
CA GLN A 612 12.70 -38.76 7.95
C GLN A 612 13.75 -38.07 7.09
N ILE A 613 13.34 -37.11 6.29
CA ILE A 613 14.25 -36.07 5.80
C ILE A 613 14.43 -35.07 6.93
N GLN A 614 15.54 -35.25 7.68
CA GLN A 614 16.00 -34.29 8.67
C GLN A 614 16.54 -33.04 7.97
N GLY A 615 15.72 -32.00 7.87
CA GLY A 615 16.21 -30.63 7.76
C GLY A 615 16.92 -30.24 9.07
N GLN A 616 18.22 -30.43 9.14
CA GLN A 616 19.03 -29.97 10.26
C GLN A 616 19.22 -28.47 10.15
N THR A 617 18.53 -27.73 11.00
CA THR A 617 18.76 -26.30 11.20
C THR A 617 20.22 -26.01 11.61
N PRO A 618 20.87 -24.98 11.04
CA PRO A 618 22.26 -24.59 11.35
C PRO A 618 22.50 -24.30 12.84
N SER A 619 21.44 -24.01 13.59
CA SER A 619 21.47 -23.72 15.03
C SER A 619 22.01 -24.87 15.88
N LEU A 620 21.82 -26.14 15.50
CA LEU A 620 22.34 -27.30 16.27
C LEU A 620 23.86 -27.43 16.18
N LEU A 621 24.49 -27.06 15.07
CA LEU A 621 25.95 -27.06 14.92
C LEU A 621 26.59 -25.91 15.71
N LEU A 622 25.99 -24.72 15.71
CA LEU A 622 26.42 -23.57 16.51
C LEU A 622 26.22 -23.82 18.01
N MET A 623 25.09 -24.41 18.41
CA MET A 623 24.84 -24.82 19.81
C MET A 623 25.83 -25.88 20.26
N GLY A 624 26.10 -26.89 19.44
CA GLY A 624 27.09 -27.93 19.72
C GLY A 624 28.51 -27.36 19.85
N GLY A 625 28.88 -26.41 18.99
CA GLY A 625 30.15 -25.70 19.03
C GLY A 625 30.30 -24.86 20.30
N SER A 626 29.31 -24.04 20.63
CA SER A 626 29.30 -23.19 21.82
C SER A 626 29.31 -24.00 23.11
N ALA A 627 28.51 -25.08 23.20
CA ALA A 627 28.52 -26.00 24.33
C ALA A 627 29.88 -26.71 24.50
N ALA A 628 30.51 -27.11 23.39
CA ALA A 628 31.84 -27.73 23.43
C ALA A 628 32.93 -26.77 23.94
N VAL A 629 32.91 -25.51 23.50
CA VAL A 629 33.87 -24.47 23.97
C VAL A 629 33.65 -24.17 25.46
N LEU A 630 32.41 -24.07 25.91
CA LEU A 630 32.08 -23.82 27.32
C LEU A 630 32.40 -25.02 28.22
N LEU A 631 32.16 -26.25 27.75
CA LEU A 631 32.53 -27.46 28.45
C LEU A 631 34.07 -27.61 28.54
N ALA A 632 34.79 -27.24 27.47
CA ALA A 632 36.25 -27.22 27.48
C ALA A 632 36.79 -26.15 28.45
N GLY A 633 36.18 -24.97 28.50
CA GLY A 633 36.48 -23.92 29.47
C GLY A 633 36.19 -24.35 30.90
N LEU A 634 35.08 -25.04 31.15
CA LEU A 634 34.72 -25.62 32.46
C LEU A 634 35.73 -26.70 32.89
N ALA A 635 36.08 -27.62 31.97
CA ALA A 635 37.09 -28.66 32.23
C ALA A 635 38.45 -28.06 32.55
N PHE A 636 38.87 -27.03 31.79
CA PHE A 636 40.09 -26.27 32.05
C PHE A 636 40.05 -25.58 33.42
N ALA A 637 38.95 -24.96 33.80
CA ALA A 637 38.78 -24.31 35.10
C ALA A 637 38.81 -25.32 36.27
N LEU A 638 38.26 -26.51 36.09
CA LEU A 638 38.27 -27.60 37.10
C LEU A 638 39.64 -28.29 37.23
N LEU A 639 40.38 -28.40 36.11
CA LEU A 639 41.68 -29.08 36.06
C LEU A 639 42.86 -28.16 36.38
N TYR A 640 42.63 -26.82 36.33
CA TYR A 640 43.67 -25.84 36.59
C TYR A 640 44.09 -25.86 38.07
N LYS A 641 45.16 -26.60 38.37
CA LYS A 641 45.81 -26.56 39.68
C LYS A 641 46.63 -25.28 39.80
N ARG A 642 46.17 -24.34 40.65
CA ARG A 642 47.01 -23.20 41.05
C ARG A 642 48.37 -23.71 41.55
N ARG A 643 49.46 -23.41 40.85
CA ARG A 643 50.80 -23.48 41.43
C ARG A 643 50.85 -22.40 42.52
N LYS A 644 51.12 -22.86 43.75
CA LYS A 644 51.45 -22.00 44.90
C LYS A 644 52.73 -21.23 44.64
#